data_82ccd5234ba2c28a7de08abdf3f11d13
#
_entry.id   82ccd5234ba2c28a7de08abdf3f11d13
#
_cell.length_a   1.000
_cell.length_b   1.000
_cell.length_c   1.000
_cell.angle_alpha   90.00
_cell.angle_beta   90.00
_cell.angle_gamma   90.00
#
_symmetry.space_group_name_H-M   'P 1'
#
loop_
_entity.id
_entity.type
_entity.pdbx_description
1 polymer ?
#
loop_
_entity_poly.entity_id
_entity_poly.type
_entity_poly.pdbx_seq_one_letter_code
_entity_poly.pdbx_strand_id
1 'polypeptide(L)'
;MTYTKEEVLKNITAVIKTFNDARVNPSSILSKLSYSQKEQTEICNLFNVNRMVDVLKFVPNLKYTKNKHGTTFVGFETNENENNLIQETNTTMEEKTMEKKHDRIETLLKELGKDLYEKDEALRLALLTAIAGESIFFLGAPGCAKSMIARRMLKAFKADGDGSVKYFETLLNQFTTPDEVFGNVSLKALNGELPEQKGKEEYRRLTKNMLPEADIAFLDEIWKASPAILNTLLTIINERKFHNGNKIMDVPLKTIFTASNELPAKNRGLEALYDRLILRLQLDFIENEDNFFEMISGANFCEFELSDEAKKKQISNDELKNWKIQIDKITLSPEARAVISAIRKELTLRNAAMSDEEKEKGEQFQVGDRRWKKITHILKTSAFLNDRTEIDLMDCQLIEYCIWNTEKQQKKAREIVEKCIQQNGLDCDTAIEEINEEIEEFKTRVDETWFEETLPVKYKMKDDVSAYKILNPKEIYFADQKVVPYYISDSYKWSGYNDRMGMLYDAKGEALGLNYNFAFNNCSVSNDKITWTDWWRSYNSLPERKHTMTIETSIKQKECSDIAQETLQKNFDKKHYAPIVKAINAEIEKIKTKKENDAIPFKANLFADQAFNTSIVSKLDEAIHTFEDAKINLDKQHARYFNAELQAKFSVGDVILKDGVVLSSDEIKNISENEKASVIAVICVDGEKPFAISIVEGKKNWTALDDFLHEHKTTLTDEYAENWIIPQATELEEIWDNREKINASLKAAGKPELTTQEYWSSEKKGDGAAVYQMFDEEGHQDHTTKDHEYAIRAIRYWTKD
;
A
#
# COMPACT_ATOMS: atom_id res chain seq x y z
N MET A 1 -29.25 -6.97 -54.92
CA MET A 1 -28.27 -8.04 -54.59
C MET A 1 -29.08 -9.20 -54.07
N THR A 2 -28.91 -10.41 -54.67
CA THR A 2 -29.60 -11.64 -54.18
C THR A 2 -28.72 -12.27 -53.12
N TYR A 3 -29.14 -12.15 -51.88
CA TYR A 3 -28.48 -12.82 -50.76
C TYR A 3 -28.69 -14.33 -50.82
N THR A 4 -27.62 -15.11 -50.55
CA THR A 4 -27.76 -16.55 -50.31
C THR A 4 -28.00 -16.81 -48.82
N LYS A 5 -28.64 -17.94 -48.43
CA LYS A 5 -28.88 -18.33 -47.05
C LYS A 5 -27.56 -18.40 -46.27
N GLU A 6 -26.51 -18.94 -46.89
CA GLU A 6 -25.21 -19.13 -46.29
C GLU A 6 -24.52 -17.79 -45.98
N GLU A 7 -24.59 -16.82 -46.89
CA GLU A 7 -24.03 -15.49 -46.66
C GLU A 7 -24.72 -14.75 -45.53
N VAL A 8 -26.04 -14.80 -45.45
CA VAL A 8 -26.81 -14.19 -44.36
C VAL A 8 -26.47 -14.83 -43.01
N LEU A 9 -26.43 -16.16 -42.93
CA LEU A 9 -26.05 -16.86 -41.71
C LEU A 9 -24.61 -16.58 -41.31
N LYS A 10 -23.68 -16.49 -42.26
CA LYS A 10 -22.30 -16.15 -42.01
C LYS A 10 -22.16 -14.73 -41.43
N ASN A 11 -22.89 -13.76 -41.99
CA ASN A 11 -22.89 -12.37 -41.51
C ASN A 11 -23.46 -12.27 -40.09
N ILE A 12 -24.59 -12.96 -39.83
CA ILE A 12 -25.20 -13.01 -38.48
C ILE A 12 -24.24 -13.65 -37.49
N THR A 13 -23.62 -14.76 -37.81
CA THR A 13 -22.63 -15.46 -36.97
C THR A 13 -21.44 -14.58 -36.68
N ALA A 14 -20.94 -13.86 -37.68
CA ALA A 14 -19.83 -12.92 -37.51
C ALA A 14 -20.19 -11.78 -36.53
N VAL A 15 -21.39 -11.21 -36.65
CA VAL A 15 -21.88 -10.18 -35.76
C VAL A 15 -22.05 -10.70 -34.33
N ILE A 16 -22.61 -11.88 -34.14
CA ILE A 16 -22.79 -12.49 -32.81
C ILE A 16 -21.41 -12.69 -32.14
N LYS A 17 -20.40 -13.15 -32.89
CA LYS A 17 -19.03 -13.32 -32.40
C LYS A 17 -18.31 -11.98 -32.00
N THR A 18 -18.82 -10.83 -32.49
CA THR A 18 -18.29 -9.51 -32.07
C THR A 18 -18.77 -9.07 -30.68
N PHE A 19 -19.76 -9.76 -30.13
CA PHE A 19 -20.19 -9.52 -28.76
C PHE A 19 -19.43 -10.50 -27.83
N ASN A 20 -18.56 -9.98 -27.02
CA ASN A 20 -17.76 -10.80 -26.07
C ASN A 20 -18.59 -11.44 -24.95
N ASP A 21 -19.88 -11.20 -24.93
CA ASP A 21 -20.77 -11.68 -23.87
C ASP A 21 -21.64 -12.82 -24.38
N ALA A 22 -21.76 -13.89 -23.62
CA ALA A 22 -22.48 -15.10 -23.97
C ALA A 22 -24.03 -14.89 -24.12
N ARG A 23 -24.56 -13.70 -23.82
CA ARG A 23 -25.98 -13.39 -23.80
C ARG A 23 -26.29 -12.04 -24.42
N VAL A 24 -26.70 -12.06 -25.67
CA VAL A 24 -27.00 -10.85 -26.45
C VAL A 24 -28.49 -10.74 -26.75
N ASN A 25 -29.02 -9.51 -26.69
CA ASN A 25 -30.41 -9.27 -27.11
C ASN A 25 -30.52 -9.38 -28.65
N PRO A 26 -31.48 -10.13 -29.18
CA PRO A 26 -31.67 -10.27 -30.63
C PRO A 26 -31.76 -8.94 -31.40
N SER A 27 -32.35 -7.91 -30.78
CA SER A 27 -32.45 -6.58 -31.39
C SER A 27 -31.10 -5.89 -31.56
N SER A 28 -30.15 -6.13 -30.66
CA SER A 28 -28.77 -5.59 -30.73
C SER A 28 -27.97 -6.24 -31.88
N ILE A 29 -28.21 -7.52 -32.16
CA ILE A 29 -27.60 -8.21 -33.31
C ILE A 29 -28.14 -7.65 -34.62
N LEU A 30 -29.45 -7.48 -34.71
CA LEU A 30 -30.10 -6.96 -35.91
C LEU A 30 -29.72 -5.51 -36.21
N SER A 31 -29.55 -4.67 -35.18
CA SER A 31 -29.11 -3.28 -35.35
C SER A 31 -27.67 -3.18 -35.88
N LYS A 32 -26.77 -4.09 -35.51
CA LYS A 32 -25.40 -4.14 -36.03
C LYS A 32 -25.29 -4.65 -37.47
N LEU A 33 -26.26 -5.43 -37.93
CA LEU A 33 -26.27 -5.94 -39.29
C LEU A 33 -26.58 -4.86 -40.35
N SER A 34 -27.21 -3.75 -39.94
CA SER A 34 -27.46 -2.56 -40.78
C SER A 34 -28.18 -2.85 -42.11
N TYR A 35 -29.03 -3.89 -42.19
CA TYR A 35 -29.82 -4.16 -43.37
C TYR A 35 -30.96 -3.14 -43.53
N SER A 36 -31.11 -2.61 -44.72
CA SER A 36 -32.27 -1.75 -45.07
C SER A 36 -33.59 -2.54 -44.95
N GLN A 37 -34.71 -1.83 -44.86
CA GLN A 37 -36.03 -2.45 -44.71
C GLN A 37 -36.37 -3.36 -45.87
N LYS A 38 -35.91 -3.03 -47.10
CA LYS A 38 -36.09 -3.84 -48.29
C LYS A 38 -35.27 -5.16 -48.22
N GLU A 39 -34.04 -5.05 -47.80
CA GLU A 39 -33.15 -6.21 -47.63
C GLU A 39 -33.63 -7.13 -46.52
N GLN A 40 -34.15 -6.59 -45.42
CA GLN A 40 -34.77 -7.39 -44.36
C GLN A 40 -35.97 -8.19 -44.88
N THR A 41 -36.78 -7.60 -45.76
CA THR A 41 -37.93 -8.28 -46.37
C THR A 41 -37.45 -9.42 -47.29
N GLU A 42 -36.44 -9.16 -48.10
CA GLU A 42 -35.86 -10.19 -48.99
C GLU A 42 -35.24 -11.34 -48.19
N ILE A 43 -34.57 -11.06 -47.11
CA ILE A 43 -33.98 -12.05 -46.21
C ILE A 43 -35.08 -12.84 -45.49
N CYS A 44 -36.13 -12.22 -45.01
CA CYS A 44 -37.26 -12.91 -44.38
C CYS A 44 -37.94 -13.87 -45.36
N ASN A 45 -38.13 -13.46 -46.61
CA ASN A 45 -38.67 -14.31 -47.64
C ASN A 45 -37.75 -15.49 -47.97
N LEU A 46 -36.43 -15.26 -48.01
CA LEU A 46 -35.43 -16.31 -48.24
C LEU A 46 -35.48 -17.44 -47.20
N PHE A 47 -35.75 -17.07 -45.93
CA PHE A 47 -35.85 -18.01 -44.81
C PHE A 47 -37.28 -18.45 -44.51
N ASN A 48 -38.30 -17.95 -45.26
CA ASN A 48 -39.71 -18.21 -45.05
C ASN A 48 -40.19 -17.88 -43.63
N VAL A 49 -39.81 -16.71 -43.14
CA VAL A 49 -40.18 -16.18 -41.82
C VAL A 49 -40.81 -14.78 -41.93
N ASN A 50 -41.63 -14.43 -40.97
CA ASN A 50 -42.31 -13.14 -40.97
C ASN A 50 -41.50 -11.97 -40.33
N ARG A 51 -40.49 -12.27 -39.58
CA ARG A 51 -39.70 -11.24 -38.87
C ARG A 51 -38.22 -11.57 -38.94
N MET A 52 -37.39 -10.56 -39.07
CA MET A 52 -35.93 -10.66 -39.13
C MET A 52 -35.32 -11.37 -37.90
N VAL A 53 -35.96 -11.22 -36.73
CA VAL A 53 -35.52 -11.89 -35.48
C VAL A 53 -35.68 -13.43 -35.58
N ASP A 54 -36.60 -13.90 -36.38
CA ASP A 54 -36.86 -15.35 -36.54
C ASP A 54 -35.79 -16.00 -37.44
N VAL A 55 -35.02 -15.23 -38.20
CA VAL A 55 -33.88 -15.73 -38.99
C VAL A 55 -32.77 -16.24 -38.10
N LEU A 56 -32.62 -15.67 -36.89
CA LEU A 56 -31.65 -16.14 -35.91
C LEU A 56 -31.82 -17.60 -35.50
N LYS A 57 -33.04 -18.16 -35.63
CA LYS A 57 -33.34 -19.59 -35.34
C LYS A 57 -32.65 -20.57 -36.30
N PHE A 58 -32.19 -20.09 -37.46
CA PHE A 58 -31.46 -20.90 -38.43
C PHE A 58 -29.93 -20.84 -38.26
N VAL A 59 -29.43 -20.04 -37.30
CA VAL A 59 -28.02 -20.02 -37.01
C VAL A 59 -27.64 -21.27 -36.20
N PRO A 60 -26.72 -22.12 -36.69
CA PRO A 60 -26.32 -23.34 -35.97
C PRO A 60 -25.80 -23.04 -34.57
N ASN A 61 -26.11 -23.90 -33.61
CA ASN A 61 -25.62 -23.85 -32.24
C ASN A 61 -26.00 -22.56 -31.44
N LEU A 62 -27.09 -21.89 -31.83
CA LEU A 62 -27.57 -20.71 -31.15
C LEU A 62 -28.61 -21.09 -30.07
N LYS A 63 -28.35 -20.76 -28.83
CA LYS A 63 -29.20 -21.03 -27.67
C LYS A 63 -29.97 -19.78 -27.24
N TYR A 64 -31.24 -19.97 -26.90
CA TYR A 64 -32.14 -18.92 -26.43
C TYR A 64 -32.38 -19.06 -24.93
N THR A 65 -32.03 -18.02 -24.14
CA THR A 65 -32.28 -17.97 -22.70
C THR A 65 -33.23 -16.84 -22.39
N LYS A 66 -34.14 -17.02 -21.42
CA LYS A 66 -35.02 -15.97 -20.91
C LYS A 66 -34.60 -15.58 -19.48
N ASN A 67 -34.57 -14.30 -19.20
CA ASN A 67 -34.39 -13.82 -17.83
C ASN A 67 -35.70 -13.92 -17.02
N LYS A 68 -35.63 -13.63 -15.71
CA LYS A 68 -36.81 -13.64 -14.80
C LYS A 68 -37.93 -12.65 -15.22
N HIS A 69 -37.62 -11.67 -16.08
CA HIS A 69 -38.57 -10.68 -16.62
C HIS A 69 -39.09 -11.02 -18.03
N GLY A 70 -38.80 -12.22 -18.54
CA GLY A 70 -39.28 -12.69 -19.84
C GLY A 70 -38.48 -12.18 -21.04
N THR A 71 -37.42 -11.43 -20.88
CA THR A 71 -36.56 -10.96 -21.98
C THR A 71 -35.74 -12.11 -22.53
N THR A 72 -35.78 -12.30 -23.87
CA THR A 72 -35.02 -13.35 -24.55
C THR A 72 -33.63 -12.87 -24.91
N PHE A 73 -32.61 -13.66 -24.61
CA PHE A 73 -31.24 -13.51 -25.04
C PHE A 73 -30.79 -14.65 -25.92
N VAL A 74 -29.82 -14.41 -26.79
CA VAL A 74 -29.24 -15.42 -27.68
C VAL A 74 -27.72 -15.47 -27.52
N GLY A 75 -27.15 -16.64 -27.55
CA GLY A 75 -25.71 -16.91 -27.52
C GLY A 75 -25.43 -18.28 -28.13
N PHE A 76 -24.17 -18.55 -28.46
CA PHE A 76 -23.79 -19.88 -28.91
C PHE A 76 -23.85 -20.89 -27.76
N GLU A 77 -24.16 -22.13 -28.05
CA GLU A 77 -24.04 -23.22 -27.09
C GLU A 77 -22.56 -23.45 -26.82
N THR A 78 -22.11 -23.13 -25.64
CA THR A 78 -20.77 -23.50 -25.17
C THR A 78 -20.88 -24.96 -24.70
N ASN A 79 -20.36 -25.91 -25.46
CA ASN A 79 -20.02 -27.22 -24.93
C ASN A 79 -18.90 -27.01 -23.93
N GLU A 80 -19.18 -27.02 -22.62
CA GLU A 80 -18.16 -26.88 -21.57
C GLU A 80 -17.01 -27.87 -21.74
N ASN A 81 -17.26 -29.05 -22.35
CA ASN A 81 -16.21 -30.03 -22.64
C ASN A 81 -15.36 -29.73 -23.89
N GLU A 82 -15.89 -29.07 -24.93
CA GLU A 82 -15.07 -28.66 -26.09
C GLU A 82 -14.35 -27.35 -25.87
N ASN A 83 -14.92 -26.42 -25.07
CA ASN A 83 -14.20 -25.21 -24.70
C ASN A 83 -13.07 -25.48 -23.68
N ASN A 84 -13.24 -26.42 -22.78
CA ASN A 84 -12.12 -26.85 -21.93
C ASN A 84 -11.04 -27.58 -22.77
N LEU A 85 -11.40 -28.39 -23.77
CA LEU A 85 -10.41 -29.04 -24.63
C LEU A 85 -9.76 -28.06 -25.64
N ILE A 86 -10.52 -27.09 -26.16
CA ILE A 86 -10.02 -26.09 -27.11
C ILE A 86 -9.27 -24.93 -26.34
N GLN A 87 -9.72 -24.59 -25.16
CA GLN A 87 -8.95 -23.70 -24.29
C GLN A 87 -7.73 -24.40 -23.70
N GLU A 88 -7.84 -25.65 -23.24
CA GLU A 88 -6.65 -26.40 -22.78
C GLU A 88 -5.69 -26.72 -23.94
N THR A 89 -6.18 -27.02 -25.17
CA THR A 89 -5.28 -27.26 -26.34
C THR A 89 -4.75 -25.96 -26.96
N ASN A 90 -5.50 -24.86 -26.99
CA ASN A 90 -4.99 -23.59 -27.47
C ASN A 90 -4.16 -22.86 -26.36
N THR A 91 -4.58 -22.92 -25.12
CA THR A 91 -3.78 -22.40 -23.99
C THR A 91 -2.52 -23.26 -23.76
N THR A 92 -2.61 -24.60 -23.89
CA THR A 92 -1.41 -25.46 -23.77
C THR A 92 -0.52 -25.46 -25.03
N MET A 93 -1.03 -25.10 -26.24
CA MET A 93 -0.16 -24.92 -27.40
C MET A 93 0.40 -23.50 -27.54
N GLU A 94 -0.34 -22.47 -27.16
CA GLU A 94 0.17 -21.08 -27.09
C GLU A 94 0.99 -20.83 -25.82
N GLU A 95 0.61 -21.39 -24.67
CA GLU A 95 1.44 -21.31 -23.45
C GLU A 95 2.69 -22.18 -23.49
N LYS A 96 2.74 -23.24 -24.30
CA LYS A 96 3.99 -24.03 -24.50
C LYS A 96 4.99 -23.38 -25.45
N THR A 97 4.64 -22.29 -26.15
CA THR A 97 5.52 -21.66 -27.15
C THR A 97 5.79 -20.16 -26.93
N MET A 98 5.11 -19.48 -26.03
CA MET A 98 5.45 -18.10 -25.65
C MET A 98 5.90 -18.05 -24.20
N GLU A 99 7.20 -18.03 -24.02
CA GLU A 99 7.81 -17.65 -22.75
C GLU A 99 7.20 -16.33 -22.27
N LYS A 100 6.76 -16.24 -21.00
CA LYS A 100 6.26 -15.00 -20.42
C LYS A 100 7.31 -13.91 -20.58
N LYS A 101 6.88 -12.70 -20.95
CA LYS A 101 7.80 -11.56 -21.10
C LYS A 101 8.55 -11.30 -19.82
N HIS A 102 7.85 -11.38 -18.69
CA HIS A 102 8.41 -11.26 -17.35
C HIS A 102 9.62 -12.19 -17.17
N ASP A 103 9.46 -13.50 -17.34
CA ASP A 103 10.51 -14.50 -17.12
C ASP A 103 11.71 -14.31 -18.08
N ARG A 104 11.41 -13.93 -19.33
CA ARG A 104 12.42 -13.62 -20.32
C ARG A 104 13.26 -12.40 -19.93
N ILE A 105 12.62 -11.33 -19.52
CA ILE A 105 13.29 -10.08 -19.11
C ILE A 105 14.04 -10.29 -17.79
N GLU A 106 13.47 -11.02 -16.85
CA GLU A 106 14.14 -11.37 -15.59
C GLU A 106 15.45 -12.16 -15.84
N THR A 107 15.37 -13.19 -16.70
CA THR A 107 16.56 -13.97 -17.09
C THR A 107 17.63 -13.08 -17.73
N LEU A 108 17.20 -12.19 -18.62
CA LEU A 108 18.09 -11.24 -19.29
C LEU A 108 18.75 -10.28 -18.29
N LEU A 109 17.99 -9.73 -17.36
CA LEU A 109 18.49 -8.83 -16.32
C LEU A 109 19.49 -9.53 -15.39
N LYS A 110 19.19 -10.74 -14.94
CA LYS A 110 20.11 -11.55 -14.12
C LYS A 110 21.44 -11.79 -14.83
N GLU A 111 21.40 -12.08 -16.13
CA GLU A 111 22.62 -12.29 -16.92
C GLU A 111 23.39 -10.98 -17.10
N LEU A 112 22.71 -9.87 -17.40
CA LEU A 112 23.34 -8.55 -17.55
C LEU A 112 23.94 -8.04 -16.24
N GLY A 113 23.42 -8.47 -15.09
CA GLY A 113 23.89 -8.10 -13.75
C GLY A 113 25.13 -8.84 -13.30
N LYS A 114 25.56 -9.91 -13.97
CA LYS A 114 26.75 -10.66 -13.58
C LYS A 114 27.98 -9.74 -13.46
N ASP A 115 28.69 -9.85 -12.35
CA ASP A 115 29.89 -9.07 -12.04
C ASP A 115 29.64 -7.53 -11.95
N LEU A 116 28.39 -7.11 -11.74
CA LEU A 116 28.00 -5.73 -11.49
C LEU A 116 27.30 -5.63 -10.12
N TYR A 117 28.10 -5.44 -9.09
CA TYR A 117 27.64 -5.43 -7.70
C TYR A 117 26.86 -4.16 -7.39
N GLU A 118 25.70 -4.33 -6.74
CA GLU A 118 24.81 -3.24 -6.30
C GLU A 118 24.35 -2.30 -7.42
N LYS A 119 24.23 -2.80 -8.64
CA LYS A 119 23.77 -2.03 -9.80
C LYS A 119 22.51 -2.61 -10.46
N ASP A 120 21.82 -3.53 -9.78
CA ASP A 120 20.62 -4.20 -10.32
C ASP A 120 19.49 -3.20 -10.61
N GLU A 121 19.25 -2.25 -9.72
CA GLU A 121 18.29 -1.17 -9.93
C GLU A 121 18.60 -0.36 -11.18
N ALA A 122 19.85 0.04 -11.35
CA ALA A 122 20.29 0.80 -12.52
C ALA A 122 20.12 0.01 -13.82
N LEU A 123 20.41 -1.30 -13.81
CA LEU A 123 20.21 -2.18 -14.97
C LEU A 123 18.71 -2.34 -15.30
N ARG A 124 17.88 -2.56 -14.28
CA ARG A 124 16.42 -2.66 -14.47
C ARG A 124 15.84 -1.39 -15.10
N LEU A 125 16.15 -0.23 -14.52
CA LEU A 125 15.67 1.05 -15.01
C LEU A 125 16.25 1.41 -16.38
N ALA A 126 17.53 1.07 -16.65
CA ALA A 126 18.16 1.27 -17.96
C ALA A 126 17.47 0.43 -19.04
N LEU A 127 17.18 -0.84 -18.78
CA LEU A 127 16.47 -1.71 -19.72
C LEU A 127 15.03 -1.24 -19.97
N LEU A 128 14.30 -0.90 -18.90
CA LEU A 128 12.95 -0.34 -19.00
C LEU A 128 12.93 0.92 -19.88
N THR A 129 13.87 1.83 -19.63
CA THR A 129 14.00 3.09 -20.38
C THR A 129 14.31 2.84 -21.84
N ALA A 130 15.20 1.88 -22.15
CA ALA A 130 15.57 1.51 -23.50
C ALA A 130 14.40 0.89 -24.29
N ILE A 131 13.60 0.05 -23.66
CA ILE A 131 12.39 -0.53 -24.27
C ILE A 131 11.30 0.52 -24.45
N ALA A 132 11.12 1.41 -23.46
CA ALA A 132 10.19 2.55 -23.57
C ALA A 132 10.60 3.57 -24.64
N GLY A 133 11.83 3.54 -25.09
CA GLY A 133 12.36 4.54 -26.04
C GLY A 133 12.57 5.92 -25.41
N GLU A 134 12.75 6.00 -24.11
CA GLU A 134 12.97 7.24 -23.35
C GLU A 134 14.45 7.42 -23.00
N SER A 135 14.79 8.47 -22.27
CA SER A 135 16.17 8.83 -21.90
C SER A 135 16.35 8.74 -20.39
N ILE A 136 17.53 8.31 -19.95
CA ILE A 136 17.91 8.22 -18.56
C ILE A 136 19.16 9.07 -18.27
N PHE A 137 19.20 9.64 -17.06
CA PHE A 137 20.30 10.41 -16.55
C PHE A 137 20.87 9.72 -15.29
N PHE A 138 22.17 9.43 -15.35
CA PHE A 138 22.92 8.91 -14.22
C PHE A 138 23.71 10.04 -13.54
N LEU A 139 23.38 10.31 -12.29
CA LEU A 139 24.14 11.19 -11.41
C LEU A 139 25.07 10.34 -10.54
N GLY A 140 26.34 10.65 -10.44
CA GLY A 140 27.24 9.93 -9.53
C GLY A 140 28.71 10.24 -9.80
N ALA A 141 29.53 9.94 -8.82
CA ALA A 141 30.97 10.14 -8.87
C ALA A 141 31.64 9.37 -10.03
N PRO A 142 32.83 9.75 -10.48
CA PRO A 142 33.63 8.92 -11.38
C PRO A 142 33.89 7.55 -10.76
N GLY A 143 33.77 6.48 -11.57
CA GLY A 143 34.00 5.10 -11.09
C GLY A 143 32.75 4.35 -10.61
N CYS A 144 31.56 4.95 -10.56
CA CYS A 144 30.30 4.30 -10.20
C CYS A 144 29.68 3.41 -11.30
N ALA A 145 30.47 2.90 -12.24
CA ALA A 145 30.05 2.01 -13.32
C ALA A 145 29.05 2.56 -14.36
N LYS A 146 28.86 3.90 -14.48
CA LYS A 146 27.89 4.54 -15.40
C LYS A 146 28.03 4.06 -16.85
N SER A 147 29.24 4.12 -17.43
CA SER A 147 29.51 3.65 -18.79
C SER A 147 29.40 2.13 -18.94
N MET A 148 29.72 1.39 -17.89
CA MET A 148 29.61 -0.07 -17.88
C MET A 148 28.14 -0.51 -18.01
N ILE A 149 27.23 0.13 -17.28
CA ILE A 149 25.79 -0.10 -17.40
C ILE A 149 25.32 0.13 -18.84
N ALA A 150 25.71 1.26 -19.45
CA ALA A 150 25.32 1.58 -20.83
C ALA A 150 25.85 0.52 -21.84
N ARG A 151 27.09 0.07 -21.68
CA ARG A 151 27.68 -0.98 -22.52
C ARG A 151 27.00 -2.34 -22.32
N ARG A 152 26.59 -2.68 -21.09
CA ARG A 152 25.81 -3.90 -20.81
C ARG A 152 24.46 -3.88 -21.53
N MET A 153 23.81 -2.73 -21.61
CA MET A 153 22.52 -2.59 -22.29
C MET A 153 22.59 -2.91 -23.80
N LEU A 154 23.75 -2.74 -24.46
CA LEU A 154 23.91 -3.19 -25.85
C LEU A 154 23.64 -4.68 -26.04
N LYS A 155 24.07 -5.48 -25.08
CA LYS A 155 23.92 -6.93 -25.13
C LYS A 155 22.47 -7.38 -24.93
N ALA A 156 21.57 -6.51 -24.44
CA ALA A 156 20.14 -6.80 -24.31
C ALA A 156 19.43 -6.87 -25.68
N PHE A 157 19.97 -6.21 -26.70
CA PHE A 157 19.34 -6.09 -28.02
C PHE A 157 20.05 -6.93 -29.07
N LYS A 158 19.24 -7.48 -29.99
CA LYS A 158 19.74 -8.22 -31.14
C LYS A 158 19.99 -7.26 -32.28
N ALA A 159 21.09 -7.45 -32.99
CA ALA A 159 21.38 -6.69 -34.20
C ALA A 159 20.46 -7.07 -35.36
N ASP A 160 20.20 -6.14 -36.27
CA ASP A 160 19.49 -6.43 -37.51
C ASP A 160 20.46 -7.09 -38.54
N GLY A 161 20.08 -8.27 -39.00
CA GLY A 161 20.89 -9.04 -39.94
C GLY A 161 22.22 -9.51 -39.36
N ASP A 162 23.30 -9.53 -40.15
CA ASP A 162 24.66 -9.91 -39.77
C ASP A 162 25.46 -8.76 -39.08
N GLY A 163 24.80 -7.65 -38.79
CA GLY A 163 25.44 -6.49 -38.17
C GLY A 163 25.52 -6.55 -36.64
N SER A 164 26.19 -5.58 -36.01
CA SER A 164 26.20 -5.34 -34.57
C SER A 164 25.24 -4.19 -34.23
N VAL A 165 24.69 -4.16 -32.99
CA VAL A 165 23.97 -3.01 -32.47
C VAL A 165 24.88 -1.79 -32.52
N LYS A 166 24.43 -0.72 -33.16
CA LYS A 166 25.25 0.50 -33.33
C LYS A 166 25.29 1.29 -32.04
N TYR A 167 26.45 1.46 -31.50
CA TYR A 167 26.71 2.18 -30.26
C TYR A 167 27.54 3.44 -30.51
N PHE A 168 27.15 4.50 -29.86
CA PHE A 168 27.92 5.74 -29.85
C PHE A 168 28.22 6.12 -28.38
N GLU A 169 29.48 6.32 -28.05
CA GLU A 169 29.92 6.74 -26.70
C GLU A 169 30.90 7.90 -26.82
N THR A 170 30.70 8.92 -26.01
CA THR A 170 31.65 10.05 -25.94
C THR A 170 31.62 10.72 -24.58
N LEU A 171 32.80 11.21 -24.16
CA LEU A 171 32.96 12.09 -23.02
C LEU A 171 32.91 13.53 -23.49
N LEU A 172 31.89 14.25 -23.08
CA LEU A 172 31.67 15.65 -23.48
C LEU A 172 32.48 16.61 -22.60
N ASN A 173 33.01 17.63 -23.21
CA ASN A 173 33.69 18.74 -22.54
C ASN A 173 33.42 20.05 -23.30
N GLN A 174 33.86 21.19 -22.78
CA GLN A 174 33.61 22.49 -23.37
C GLN A 174 34.26 22.70 -24.76
N PHE A 175 35.27 21.86 -25.11
CA PHE A 175 35.98 21.93 -26.40
C PHE A 175 35.43 20.91 -27.40
N THR A 176 34.53 19.99 -26.96
CA THR A 176 33.92 19.02 -27.87
C THR A 176 33.13 19.73 -28.95
N THR A 177 33.47 19.42 -30.20
CA THR A 177 32.84 20.02 -31.37
C THR A 177 31.61 19.21 -31.82
N PRO A 178 30.65 19.86 -32.51
CA PRO A 178 29.53 19.13 -33.13
C PRO A 178 29.98 18.05 -34.13
N ASP A 179 31.16 18.18 -34.71
CA ASP A 179 31.73 17.23 -35.66
C ASP A 179 32.09 15.88 -35.03
N GLU A 180 32.55 15.91 -33.76
CA GLU A 180 32.87 14.73 -32.99
C GLU A 180 31.63 13.93 -32.58
N VAL A 181 30.47 14.58 -32.45
CA VAL A 181 29.23 13.95 -32.03
C VAL A 181 28.35 13.55 -33.22
N PHE A 182 28.24 14.45 -34.22
CA PHE A 182 27.30 14.30 -35.34
C PHE A 182 27.98 13.98 -36.66
N GLY A 183 29.30 14.01 -36.72
CA GLY A 183 30.11 13.71 -37.90
C GLY A 183 30.66 14.95 -38.61
N ASN A 184 31.81 14.78 -39.21
CA ASN A 184 32.51 15.84 -39.98
C ASN A 184 31.72 16.28 -41.19
N VAL A 185 31.90 17.53 -41.57
CA VAL A 185 31.31 18.07 -42.79
C VAL A 185 31.95 17.44 -44.02
N SER A 186 31.14 17.01 -44.96
CA SER A 186 31.60 16.43 -46.25
C SER A 186 32.13 17.49 -47.19
N LEU A 187 33.42 17.51 -47.42
CA LEU A 187 34.04 18.40 -48.40
C LEU A 187 33.49 18.19 -49.81
N LYS A 188 33.22 16.93 -50.21
CA LYS A 188 32.59 16.61 -51.48
C LYS A 188 31.20 17.21 -51.66
N ALA A 189 30.42 17.26 -50.56
CA ALA A 189 29.10 17.91 -50.60
C ALA A 189 29.21 19.42 -50.68
N LEU A 190 30.14 20.03 -49.94
CA LEU A 190 30.39 21.48 -49.99
C LEU A 190 30.89 21.95 -51.38
N ASN A 191 31.69 21.14 -52.06
CA ASN A 191 32.21 21.43 -53.39
C ASN A 191 31.24 21.08 -54.55
N GLY A 192 30.04 20.57 -54.23
CA GLY A 192 29.08 20.10 -55.25
C GLY A 192 29.55 18.87 -56.04
N GLU A 193 30.48 18.08 -55.49
CA GLU A 193 31.10 16.92 -56.14
C GLU A 193 30.32 15.60 -55.87
N LEU A 194 29.19 15.66 -55.19
CA LEU A 194 28.38 14.47 -54.93
C LEU A 194 27.81 13.89 -56.21
N PRO A 195 27.94 12.55 -56.45
CA PRO A 195 27.44 11.92 -57.67
C PRO A 195 25.95 12.14 -57.91
N GLU A 196 25.17 12.25 -56.79
CA GLU A 196 23.72 12.40 -56.80
C GLU A 196 23.25 13.85 -57.10
N GLN A 197 24.14 14.87 -56.99
CA GLN A 197 23.80 16.29 -57.03
C GLN A 197 24.95 17.14 -57.62
N LYS A 198 25.53 16.70 -58.71
CA LYS A 198 26.64 17.41 -59.37
C LYS A 198 26.33 18.90 -59.57
N GLY A 199 27.18 19.77 -59.08
CA GLY A 199 27.08 21.20 -59.18
C GLY A 199 26.18 21.92 -58.17
N LYS A 200 25.65 21.21 -57.15
CA LYS A 200 24.92 21.84 -56.08
C LYS A 200 25.72 21.71 -54.75
N GLU A 201 26.16 22.80 -54.21
CA GLU A 201 26.81 22.90 -52.95
C GLU A 201 25.80 22.62 -51.82
N GLU A 202 26.10 21.68 -50.97
CA GLU A 202 25.22 21.30 -49.84
C GLU A 202 26.05 21.13 -48.58
N TYR A 203 25.56 21.69 -47.45
CA TYR A 203 26.13 21.42 -46.17
C TYR A 203 25.63 20.06 -45.68
N ARG A 204 26.50 19.05 -45.69
CA ARG A 204 26.16 17.67 -45.28
C ARG A 204 27.24 17.07 -44.39
N ARG A 205 26.83 16.43 -43.31
CA ARG A 205 27.72 15.70 -42.39
C ARG A 205 27.83 14.24 -42.77
N LEU A 206 28.99 13.65 -42.47
CA LEU A 206 29.28 12.22 -42.57
C LEU A 206 28.89 11.56 -41.28
N THR A 207 27.71 10.96 -41.20
CA THR A 207 27.07 10.46 -39.97
C THR A 207 27.44 9.04 -39.62
N LYS A 208 28.23 8.34 -40.50
CA LYS A 208 28.61 6.95 -40.28
C LYS A 208 29.36 6.77 -38.98
N ASN A 209 28.87 5.86 -38.12
CA ASN A 209 29.38 5.56 -36.76
C ASN A 209 29.27 6.74 -35.76
N MET A 210 28.45 7.74 -36.08
CA MET A 210 28.15 8.88 -35.19
C MET A 210 26.77 8.75 -34.58
N LEU A 211 26.47 9.59 -33.59
CA LEU A 211 25.22 9.58 -32.86
C LEU A 211 23.96 9.51 -33.73
N PRO A 212 23.85 10.22 -34.90
CA PRO A 212 22.66 10.15 -35.75
C PRO A 212 22.34 8.77 -36.33
N GLU A 213 23.31 7.83 -36.31
CA GLU A 213 23.11 6.46 -36.79
C GLU A 213 23.14 5.42 -35.66
N ALA A 214 23.26 5.86 -34.41
CA ALA A 214 23.35 4.97 -33.27
C ALA A 214 21.99 4.42 -32.86
N ASP A 215 21.95 3.15 -32.47
CA ASP A 215 20.83 2.50 -31.81
C ASP A 215 20.76 2.88 -30.31
N ILE A 216 21.93 2.95 -29.68
CA ILE A 216 22.10 3.34 -28.28
C ILE A 216 23.26 4.33 -28.19
N ALA A 217 23.07 5.41 -27.45
CA ALA A 217 24.12 6.37 -27.22
C ALA A 217 24.39 6.55 -25.72
N PHE A 218 25.65 6.71 -25.35
CA PHE A 218 26.10 7.11 -24.02
C PHE A 218 26.88 8.42 -24.09
N LEU A 219 26.39 9.43 -23.41
CA LEU A 219 27.01 10.76 -23.34
C LEU A 219 27.43 11.04 -21.88
N ASP A 220 28.73 10.99 -21.64
CA ASP A 220 29.27 11.30 -20.32
C ASP A 220 29.55 12.80 -20.19
N GLU A 221 29.45 13.33 -18.97
CA GLU A 221 29.62 14.76 -18.65
C GLU A 221 28.74 15.69 -19.50
N ILE A 222 27.46 15.32 -19.64
CA ILE A 222 26.51 15.98 -20.58
C ILE A 222 26.43 17.50 -20.38
N TRP A 223 26.56 18.01 -19.15
CA TRP A 223 26.43 19.42 -18.83
C TRP A 223 27.63 20.28 -19.26
N LYS A 224 28.76 19.64 -19.63
CA LYS A 224 29.94 20.31 -20.12
C LYS A 224 29.93 20.53 -21.61
N ALA A 225 28.94 20.01 -22.32
CA ALA A 225 28.80 20.15 -23.78
C ALA A 225 28.50 21.59 -24.21
N SER A 226 28.92 21.93 -25.43
CA SER A 226 28.61 23.24 -26.03
C SER A 226 27.10 23.40 -26.31
N PRO A 227 26.54 24.62 -26.27
CA PRO A 227 25.14 24.90 -26.57
C PRO A 227 24.69 24.38 -27.97
N ALA A 228 25.58 24.35 -28.95
CA ALA A 228 25.30 23.83 -30.27
C ALA A 228 25.01 22.32 -30.27
N ILE A 229 25.77 21.53 -29.48
CA ILE A 229 25.55 20.10 -29.28
C ILE A 229 24.22 19.89 -28.56
N LEU A 230 23.99 20.60 -27.44
CA LEU A 230 22.80 20.46 -26.62
C LEU A 230 21.52 20.76 -27.38
N ASN A 231 21.50 21.83 -28.20
CA ASN A 231 20.35 22.18 -29.04
C ASN A 231 20.04 21.10 -30.09
N THR A 232 21.05 20.50 -30.68
CA THR A 232 20.87 19.40 -31.66
C THR A 232 20.35 18.15 -30.94
N LEU A 233 20.83 17.83 -29.73
CA LEU A 233 20.36 16.74 -28.92
C LEU A 233 18.88 16.89 -28.53
N LEU A 234 18.40 18.13 -28.31
CA LEU A 234 16.98 18.37 -28.02
C LEU A 234 16.07 17.84 -29.14
N THR A 235 16.45 18.01 -30.40
CA THR A 235 15.68 17.52 -31.57
C THR A 235 15.78 15.99 -31.66
N ILE A 236 16.97 15.45 -31.50
CA ILE A 236 17.20 13.99 -31.57
C ILE A 236 16.42 13.26 -30.48
N ILE A 237 16.46 13.76 -29.26
CA ILE A 237 15.77 13.11 -28.09
C ILE A 237 14.26 13.19 -28.28
N ASN A 238 13.70 14.31 -28.75
CA ASN A 238 12.26 14.48 -28.86
C ASN A 238 11.65 13.84 -30.10
N GLU A 239 12.28 14.08 -31.23
CA GLU A 239 11.67 13.83 -32.53
C GLU A 239 12.30 12.63 -33.23
N ARG A 240 13.40 12.11 -32.69
CA ARG A 240 14.20 11.07 -33.37
C ARG A 240 14.61 11.48 -34.78
N LYS A 241 14.90 12.78 -34.96
CA LYS A 241 15.29 13.33 -36.23
C LYS A 241 16.58 14.13 -36.10
N PHE A 242 17.39 14.08 -37.18
CA PHE A 242 18.60 14.86 -37.33
C PHE A 242 18.55 15.65 -38.63
N HIS A 243 18.79 16.96 -38.56
CA HIS A 243 18.86 17.84 -39.71
C HIS A 243 20.28 17.79 -40.29
N ASN A 244 20.45 17.08 -41.39
CA ASN A 244 21.71 16.95 -42.08
C ASN A 244 21.69 17.79 -43.39
N GLY A 245 22.01 19.08 -43.28
CA GLY A 245 21.81 20.02 -44.35
C GLY A 245 20.34 20.15 -44.75
N ASN A 246 20.04 19.94 -46.03
CA ASN A 246 18.68 20.02 -46.56
C ASN A 246 17.86 18.72 -46.33
N LYS A 247 18.47 17.67 -45.77
CA LYS A 247 17.81 16.36 -45.51
C LYS A 247 17.52 16.20 -44.02
N ILE A 248 16.32 15.70 -43.73
CA ILE A 248 15.96 15.24 -42.40
C ILE A 248 16.18 13.73 -42.39
N MET A 249 16.99 13.27 -41.45
CA MET A 249 17.28 11.83 -41.21
C MET A 249 16.52 11.36 -39.99
N ASP A 250 15.91 10.18 -40.07
CA ASP A 250 15.40 9.49 -38.90
C ASP A 250 16.56 8.86 -38.15
N VAL A 251 16.61 9.08 -36.86
CA VAL A 251 17.63 8.53 -35.96
C VAL A 251 17.10 7.25 -35.33
N PRO A 252 17.75 6.09 -35.54
CA PRO A 252 17.22 4.79 -35.06
C PRO A 252 17.36 4.58 -33.56
N LEU A 253 17.60 5.63 -32.80
CA LEU A 253 17.95 5.65 -31.39
C LEU A 253 16.85 5.03 -30.54
N LYS A 254 17.16 3.93 -29.86
CA LYS A 254 16.29 3.28 -28.85
C LYS A 254 16.28 4.12 -27.58
N THR A 255 17.45 4.39 -27.04
CA THR A 255 17.62 5.19 -25.84
C THR A 255 18.91 5.99 -25.87
N ILE A 256 18.95 7.02 -25.06
CA ILE A 256 20.17 7.76 -24.78
C ILE A 256 20.43 7.71 -23.26
N PHE A 257 21.58 7.18 -22.90
CA PHE A 257 22.11 7.24 -21.56
C PHE A 257 22.95 8.50 -21.43
N THR A 258 22.65 9.31 -20.48
CA THR A 258 23.45 10.49 -20.17
C THR A 258 24.00 10.37 -18.75
N ALA A 259 25.18 10.89 -18.51
CA ALA A 259 25.81 10.84 -17.21
C ALA A 259 26.49 12.17 -16.87
N SER A 260 26.57 12.43 -15.58
CA SER A 260 27.41 13.51 -15.03
C SER A 260 27.68 13.24 -13.55
N ASN A 261 28.70 13.89 -13.02
CA ASN A 261 28.99 13.95 -11.59
C ASN A 261 28.34 15.15 -10.87
N GLU A 262 27.67 16.02 -11.64
CA GLU A 262 26.98 17.22 -11.17
C GLU A 262 25.63 17.41 -11.88
N LEU A 263 24.74 18.16 -11.23
CA LEU A 263 23.48 18.58 -11.84
C LEU A 263 23.67 19.80 -12.76
N PRO A 264 22.74 20.07 -13.70
CA PRO A 264 22.86 21.23 -14.59
C PRO A 264 22.91 22.54 -13.83
N ALA A 265 23.86 23.40 -14.16
CA ALA A 265 23.96 24.72 -13.57
C ALA A 265 22.73 25.57 -13.97
N LYS A 266 22.13 26.25 -13.00
CA LYS A 266 20.96 27.11 -13.21
C LYS A 266 21.29 28.27 -14.14
N ASN A 267 20.29 28.75 -14.86
CA ASN A 267 20.35 29.92 -15.76
C ASN A 267 21.36 29.81 -16.94
N ARG A 268 21.68 28.56 -17.33
CA ARG A 268 22.51 28.29 -18.52
C ARG A 268 21.73 27.72 -19.70
N GLY A 269 20.39 27.67 -19.62
CA GLY A 269 19.52 27.12 -20.67
C GLY A 269 19.59 25.62 -20.79
N LEU A 270 20.07 24.92 -19.73
CA LEU A 270 20.21 23.46 -19.67
C LEU A 270 18.91 22.79 -19.23
N GLU A 271 18.02 23.57 -18.63
CA GLU A 271 16.78 23.08 -18.03
C GLU A 271 15.89 22.38 -19.06
N ALA A 272 15.89 22.86 -20.28
CA ALA A 272 15.12 22.29 -21.38
C ALA A 272 15.59 20.88 -21.77
N LEU A 273 16.89 20.59 -21.71
CA LEU A 273 17.43 19.27 -21.95
C LEU A 273 17.18 18.38 -20.71
N TYR A 274 17.41 18.92 -19.52
CA TYR A 274 17.19 18.17 -18.27
C TYR A 274 15.74 17.71 -18.09
N ASP A 275 14.76 18.52 -18.51
CA ASP A 275 13.34 18.13 -18.53
C ASP A 275 13.04 16.95 -19.46
N ARG A 276 13.89 16.70 -20.45
CA ARG A 276 13.74 15.60 -21.41
C ARG A 276 14.41 14.30 -20.97
N LEU A 277 15.29 14.38 -20.00
CA LEU A 277 15.87 13.21 -19.31
C LEU A 277 14.89 12.75 -18.24
N ILE A 278 14.04 11.80 -18.60
CA ILE A 278 12.84 11.46 -17.85
C ILE A 278 13.17 10.68 -16.59
N LEU A 279 13.90 9.57 -16.73
CA LEU A 279 14.40 8.79 -15.61
C LEU A 279 15.72 9.39 -15.12
N ARG A 280 15.85 9.50 -13.83
CA ARG A 280 17.03 10.02 -13.16
C ARG A 280 17.39 9.12 -12.01
N LEU A 281 18.62 8.66 -11.97
CA LEU A 281 19.11 7.76 -10.94
C LEU A 281 20.45 8.24 -10.42
N GLN A 282 20.59 8.29 -9.12
CA GLN A 282 21.89 8.47 -8.47
C GLN A 282 22.58 7.10 -8.36
N LEU A 283 23.86 7.08 -8.70
CA LEU A 283 24.70 5.90 -8.61
C LEU A 283 25.79 6.14 -7.58
N ASP A 284 25.77 5.33 -6.54
CA ASP A 284 26.74 5.38 -5.46
C ASP A 284 27.83 4.31 -5.62
N PHE A 285 28.87 4.35 -4.82
CA PHE A 285 29.86 3.29 -4.74
C PHE A 285 29.25 2.02 -4.12
N ILE A 286 30.00 0.93 -4.15
CA ILE A 286 29.62 -0.31 -3.47
C ILE A 286 29.75 -0.07 -1.96
N GLU A 287 28.66 -0.33 -1.22
CA GLU A 287 28.59 -0.12 0.24
C GLU A 287 28.85 -1.40 1.02
N ASN A 288 28.42 -2.56 0.50
CA ASN A 288 28.58 -3.84 1.16
C ASN A 288 30.05 -4.34 1.01
N GLU A 289 30.69 -4.65 2.13
CA GLU A 289 32.10 -5.08 2.17
C GLU A 289 32.31 -6.40 1.40
N ASP A 290 31.41 -7.36 1.49
CA ASP A 290 31.52 -8.65 0.81
C ASP A 290 31.49 -8.46 -0.71
N ASN A 291 30.55 -7.66 -1.21
CA ASN A 291 30.45 -7.28 -2.62
C ASN A 291 31.69 -6.53 -3.09
N PHE A 292 32.23 -5.64 -2.26
CA PHE A 292 33.46 -4.94 -2.56
C PHE A 292 34.66 -5.89 -2.66
N PHE A 293 34.83 -6.81 -1.71
CA PHE A 293 35.90 -7.79 -1.73
C PHE A 293 35.73 -8.78 -2.88
N GLU A 294 34.51 -9.17 -3.22
CA GLU A 294 34.26 -10.02 -4.37
C GLU A 294 34.63 -9.32 -5.68
N MET A 295 34.30 -8.04 -5.82
CA MET A 295 34.66 -7.21 -6.96
C MET A 295 36.19 -7.11 -7.13
N ILE A 296 36.96 -6.85 -6.05
CA ILE A 296 38.41 -6.68 -6.16
C ILE A 296 39.16 -8.00 -6.24
N SER A 297 38.56 -9.11 -5.78
CA SER A 297 39.16 -10.46 -5.83
C SER A 297 38.84 -11.18 -7.14
N GLY A 298 37.80 -10.75 -7.83
CA GLY A 298 37.34 -11.36 -9.07
C GLY A 298 38.40 -11.31 -10.14
N ALA A 299 38.58 -12.41 -10.91
CA ALA A 299 39.56 -12.53 -11.97
C ALA A 299 39.18 -11.59 -13.14
N ASN A 300 40.04 -10.62 -13.36
CA ASN A 300 40.22 -9.85 -14.59
C ASN A 300 38.97 -9.32 -15.32
N PHE A 301 39.05 -8.07 -15.72
CA PHE A 301 38.15 -7.33 -16.65
C PHE A 301 38.04 -8.03 -18.03
N CYS A 302 37.49 -9.25 -18.07
CA CYS A 302 37.12 -9.90 -19.30
C CYS A 302 35.96 -9.15 -19.94
N GLU A 303 35.97 -9.01 -21.28
CA GLU A 303 34.79 -8.51 -21.99
C GLU A 303 33.60 -9.40 -21.64
N PHE A 304 32.55 -8.76 -21.08
CA PHE A 304 31.33 -9.45 -20.73
C PHE A 304 30.62 -9.96 -21.98
N GLU A 305 30.33 -11.25 -21.99
CA GLU A 305 29.49 -11.86 -23.03
C GLU A 305 28.31 -12.60 -22.39
N LEU A 306 27.15 -12.51 -23.07
CA LEU A 306 25.97 -13.25 -22.68
C LEU A 306 26.19 -14.76 -22.91
N SER A 307 25.65 -15.57 -22.01
CA SER A 307 25.51 -17.00 -22.23
C SER A 307 24.65 -17.29 -23.46
N ASP A 308 24.81 -18.48 -24.06
CA ASP A 308 24.06 -18.86 -25.25
C ASP A 308 22.55 -18.95 -25.01
N GLU A 309 22.13 -19.18 -23.76
CA GLU A 309 20.73 -19.09 -23.36
C GLU A 309 20.24 -17.65 -23.34
N ALA A 310 21.01 -16.73 -22.75
CA ALA A 310 20.67 -15.33 -22.70
C ALA A 310 20.70 -14.67 -24.08
N LYS A 311 21.56 -15.10 -24.99
CA LYS A 311 21.54 -14.64 -26.39
C LYS A 311 20.22 -14.93 -27.09
N LYS A 312 19.55 -16.04 -26.75
CA LYS A 312 18.21 -16.36 -27.28
C LYS A 312 17.13 -15.42 -26.75
N LYS A 313 17.35 -14.78 -25.60
CA LYS A 313 16.43 -13.88 -24.93
C LYS A 313 16.58 -12.41 -25.39
N GLN A 314 17.61 -12.08 -26.17
CA GLN A 314 17.82 -10.75 -26.72
C GLN A 314 16.59 -10.23 -27.48
N ILE A 315 16.37 -8.93 -27.39
CA ILE A 315 15.19 -8.23 -27.93
C ILE A 315 15.52 -7.73 -29.35
N SER A 316 14.74 -8.13 -30.34
CA SER A 316 14.88 -7.70 -31.74
C SER A 316 14.17 -6.36 -32.00
N ASN A 317 14.57 -5.67 -33.08
CA ASN A 317 13.93 -4.42 -33.48
C ASN A 317 12.47 -4.60 -33.90
N ASP A 318 12.12 -5.74 -34.49
CA ASP A 318 10.74 -6.00 -34.89
C ASP A 318 9.84 -6.31 -33.69
N GLU A 319 10.39 -6.99 -32.69
CA GLU A 319 9.70 -7.15 -31.39
C GLU A 319 9.45 -5.79 -30.73
N LEU A 320 10.45 -4.89 -30.69
CA LEU A 320 10.27 -3.56 -30.11
C LEU A 320 9.16 -2.75 -30.82
N LYS A 321 9.09 -2.84 -32.16
CA LYS A 321 8.00 -2.21 -32.93
C LYS A 321 6.63 -2.75 -32.53
N ASN A 322 6.52 -4.08 -32.43
CA ASN A 322 5.30 -4.76 -32.03
C ASN A 322 4.92 -4.45 -30.58
N TRP A 323 5.89 -4.45 -29.67
CA TRP A 323 5.70 -4.11 -28.26
C TRP A 323 5.20 -2.67 -28.10
N LYS A 324 5.73 -1.73 -28.85
CA LYS A 324 5.27 -0.34 -28.81
C LYS A 324 3.77 -0.20 -29.09
N ILE A 325 3.26 -0.94 -30.07
CA ILE A 325 1.82 -0.96 -30.40
C ILE A 325 0.99 -1.58 -29.26
N GLN A 326 1.55 -2.58 -28.55
CA GLN A 326 0.88 -3.22 -27.43
C GLN A 326 0.94 -2.35 -26.17
N ILE A 327 2.07 -1.72 -25.87
CA ILE A 327 2.26 -0.78 -24.76
C ILE A 327 1.28 0.38 -24.86
N ASP A 328 1.03 0.91 -26.06
CA ASP A 328 0.06 2.00 -26.25
C ASP A 328 -1.37 1.60 -25.84
N LYS A 329 -1.71 0.31 -25.90
CA LYS A 329 -3.03 -0.23 -25.49
C LYS A 329 -3.19 -0.42 -24.00
N ILE A 330 -2.11 -0.41 -23.21
CA ILE A 330 -2.16 -0.53 -21.75
C ILE A 330 -2.96 0.64 -21.17
N THR A 331 -3.88 0.32 -20.25
CA THR A 331 -4.75 1.31 -19.62
C THR A 331 -4.26 1.67 -18.22
N LEU A 332 -4.84 2.71 -17.64
CA LEU A 332 -4.61 3.11 -16.25
C LEU A 332 -5.70 2.48 -15.38
N SER A 333 -5.33 1.76 -14.34
CA SER A 333 -6.30 1.33 -13.32
C SER A 333 -6.89 2.54 -12.58
N PRO A 334 -8.07 2.42 -11.98
CA PRO A 334 -8.66 3.47 -11.14
C PRO A 334 -7.73 3.90 -10.00
N GLU A 335 -7.09 2.94 -9.35
CA GLU A 335 -6.15 3.13 -8.24
C GLU A 335 -4.90 3.89 -8.71
N ALA A 336 -4.27 3.48 -9.80
CA ALA A 336 -3.12 4.19 -10.38
C ALA A 336 -3.49 5.63 -10.78
N ARG A 337 -4.71 5.86 -11.27
CA ARG A 337 -5.21 7.21 -11.56
C ARG A 337 -5.34 8.04 -10.31
N ALA A 338 -5.89 7.48 -9.22
CA ALA A 338 -6.02 8.16 -7.93
C ALA A 338 -4.65 8.54 -7.38
N VAL A 339 -3.68 7.62 -7.39
CA VAL A 339 -2.29 7.87 -6.95
C VAL A 339 -1.63 8.98 -7.76
N ILE A 340 -1.69 8.94 -9.09
CA ILE A 340 -1.10 9.99 -9.95
C ILE A 340 -1.74 11.36 -9.64
N SER A 341 -3.06 11.40 -9.44
CA SER A 341 -3.77 12.63 -9.06
C SER A 341 -3.31 13.15 -7.69
N ALA A 342 -3.17 12.26 -6.71
CA ALA A 342 -2.70 12.60 -5.38
C ALA A 342 -1.25 13.13 -5.40
N ILE A 343 -0.34 12.48 -6.14
CA ILE A 343 1.04 12.97 -6.31
C ILE A 343 1.04 14.39 -6.90
N ARG A 344 0.27 14.64 -7.97
CA ARG A 344 0.18 15.99 -8.56
C ARG A 344 -0.31 17.03 -7.57
N LYS A 345 -1.31 16.70 -6.76
CA LYS A 345 -1.85 17.56 -5.72
C LYS A 345 -0.83 17.83 -4.61
N GLU A 346 -0.16 16.80 -4.13
CA GLU A 346 0.87 16.91 -3.08
C GLU A 346 2.07 17.76 -3.54
N LEU A 347 2.55 17.59 -4.79
CA LEU A 347 3.60 18.44 -5.37
C LEU A 347 3.17 19.91 -5.42
N THR A 348 1.91 20.18 -5.78
CA THR A 348 1.36 21.54 -5.83
C THR A 348 1.29 22.16 -4.43
N LEU A 349 0.80 21.41 -3.44
CA LEU A 349 0.71 21.88 -2.05
C LEU A 349 2.09 22.15 -1.46
N ARG A 350 3.07 21.28 -1.69
CA ARG A 350 4.45 21.48 -1.22
C ARG A 350 5.09 22.71 -1.86
N ASN A 351 4.92 22.88 -3.16
CA ASN A 351 5.43 24.08 -3.85
C ASN A 351 4.77 25.38 -3.33
N ALA A 352 3.49 25.32 -2.96
CA ALA A 352 2.79 26.46 -2.38
C ALA A 352 3.27 26.80 -0.96
N ALA A 353 3.61 25.78 -0.18
CA ALA A 353 4.10 25.93 1.20
C ALA A 353 5.59 26.35 1.31
N MET A 354 6.34 26.33 0.20
CA MET A 354 7.76 26.71 0.19
C MET A 354 7.94 28.20 0.46
N SER A 355 8.98 28.53 1.21
CA SER A 355 9.45 29.90 1.42
C SER A 355 9.97 30.53 0.11
N ASP A 356 10.02 31.84 0.05
CA ASP A 356 10.54 32.53 -1.14
C ASP A 356 12.03 32.23 -1.37
N GLU A 357 12.81 32.01 -0.29
CA GLU A 357 14.21 31.60 -0.40
C GLU A 357 14.38 30.21 -1.03
N GLU A 358 13.51 29.25 -0.69
CA GLU A 358 13.52 27.92 -1.29
C GLU A 358 13.10 27.96 -2.76
N LYS A 359 12.14 28.83 -3.12
CA LYS A 359 11.73 29.07 -4.50
C LYS A 359 12.84 29.66 -5.33
N GLU A 360 13.58 30.66 -4.80
CA GLU A 360 14.74 31.25 -5.46
C GLU A 360 15.88 30.23 -5.61
N LYS A 361 16.08 29.35 -4.65
CA LYS A 361 17.01 28.22 -4.75
C LYS A 361 16.56 27.16 -5.78
N GLY A 362 15.33 27.27 -6.31
CA GLY A 362 14.76 26.33 -7.30
C GLY A 362 14.52 24.94 -6.72
N GLU A 363 14.12 24.87 -5.48
CA GLU A 363 13.75 23.61 -4.82
C GLU A 363 12.30 23.18 -5.13
N GLN A 364 11.61 23.88 -6.05
CA GLN A 364 10.27 23.52 -6.49
C GLN A 364 10.27 22.25 -7.34
N PHE A 365 9.26 21.41 -7.13
CA PHE A 365 8.98 20.30 -8.03
C PHE A 365 8.30 20.82 -9.30
N GLN A 366 9.00 20.76 -10.40
CA GLN A 366 8.47 21.17 -11.69
C GLN A 366 8.33 19.96 -12.61
N VAL A 367 7.10 19.49 -12.81
CA VAL A 367 6.78 18.38 -13.69
C VAL A 367 5.72 18.82 -14.70
N GLY A 368 6.15 19.11 -15.92
CA GLY A 368 5.27 19.56 -16.99
C GLY A 368 4.42 18.43 -17.59
N ASP A 369 3.32 18.78 -18.30
CA ASP A 369 2.39 17.81 -18.90
C ASP A 369 3.07 16.85 -19.89
N ARG A 370 4.06 17.34 -20.66
CA ARG A 370 4.88 16.51 -21.54
C ARG A 370 5.61 15.42 -20.75
N ARG A 371 6.17 15.77 -19.59
CA ARG A 371 6.90 14.84 -18.74
C ARG A 371 5.94 13.81 -18.13
N TRP A 372 4.76 14.21 -17.68
CA TRP A 372 3.72 13.29 -17.22
C TRP A 372 3.30 12.29 -18.30
N LYS A 373 3.17 12.72 -19.56
CA LYS A 373 2.88 11.82 -20.68
C LYS A 373 3.96 10.76 -20.86
N LYS A 374 5.23 11.15 -20.75
CA LYS A 374 6.38 10.24 -20.86
C LYS A 374 6.50 9.32 -19.64
N ILE A 375 6.28 9.84 -18.43
CA ILE A 375 6.19 9.02 -17.20
C ILE A 375 5.13 7.94 -17.41
N THR A 376 3.92 8.30 -17.81
CA THR A 376 2.85 7.33 -18.06
C THR A 376 3.26 6.29 -19.09
N HIS A 377 4.04 6.64 -20.10
CA HIS A 377 4.54 5.68 -21.08
C HIS A 377 5.55 4.69 -20.48
N ILE A 378 6.40 5.14 -19.56
CA ILE A 378 7.30 4.27 -18.78
C ILE A 378 6.49 3.29 -17.91
N LEU A 379 5.45 3.79 -17.19
CA LEU A 379 4.58 2.94 -16.38
C LEU A 379 3.86 1.88 -17.21
N LYS A 380 3.34 2.26 -18.40
CA LYS A 380 2.75 1.32 -19.37
C LYS A 380 3.74 0.26 -19.83
N THR A 381 4.99 0.66 -20.07
CA THR A 381 6.05 -0.27 -20.47
C THR A 381 6.37 -1.26 -19.35
N SER A 382 6.42 -0.80 -18.09
CA SER A 382 6.58 -1.67 -16.92
C SER A 382 5.44 -2.68 -16.81
N ALA A 383 4.20 -2.24 -16.84
CA ALA A 383 3.03 -3.11 -16.81
C ALA A 383 3.06 -4.17 -17.92
N PHE A 384 3.39 -3.75 -19.15
CA PHE A 384 3.48 -4.64 -20.30
C PHE A 384 4.55 -5.73 -20.14
N LEU A 385 5.74 -5.37 -19.63
CA LEU A 385 6.84 -6.30 -19.42
C LEU A 385 6.60 -7.25 -18.23
N ASN A 386 5.72 -6.90 -17.33
CA ASN A 386 5.20 -7.74 -16.27
C ASN A 386 3.92 -8.50 -16.67
N ASP A 387 3.67 -8.66 -17.97
CA ASP A 387 2.53 -9.40 -18.55
C ASP A 387 1.14 -8.90 -18.14
N ARG A 388 1.02 -7.58 -17.81
CA ARG A 388 -0.23 -6.94 -17.40
C ARG A 388 -0.84 -6.08 -18.51
N THR A 389 -2.15 -5.91 -18.46
CA THR A 389 -2.93 -5.12 -19.43
C THR A 389 -3.25 -3.70 -18.94
N GLU A 390 -2.96 -3.42 -17.67
CA GLU A 390 -3.14 -2.11 -17.05
C GLU A 390 -2.00 -1.78 -16.07
N ILE A 391 -1.80 -0.49 -15.84
CA ILE A 391 -0.85 0.02 -14.85
C ILE A 391 -1.45 -0.21 -13.46
N ASP A 392 -0.67 -0.78 -12.56
CA ASP A 392 -1.03 -0.96 -11.16
C ASP A 392 -0.27 -0.01 -10.20
N LEU A 393 -0.47 -0.22 -8.91
CA LEU A 393 0.16 0.58 -7.85
C LEU A 393 1.67 0.47 -7.85
N MET A 394 2.22 -0.72 -8.15
CA MET A 394 3.67 -0.95 -8.14
C MET A 394 4.38 -0.21 -9.27
N ASP A 395 3.74 -0.10 -10.43
CA ASP A 395 4.31 0.72 -11.49
C ASP A 395 4.40 2.20 -11.08
N CYS A 396 3.45 2.67 -10.27
CA CYS A 396 3.44 4.05 -9.79
C CYS A 396 4.67 4.42 -8.96
N GLN A 397 5.35 3.44 -8.34
CA GLN A 397 6.61 3.69 -7.65
C GLN A 397 7.66 4.30 -8.58
N LEU A 398 7.72 3.88 -9.84
CA LEU A 398 8.68 4.40 -10.83
C LEU A 398 8.58 5.93 -11.04
N ILE A 399 7.51 6.58 -10.59
CA ILE A 399 7.35 8.03 -10.62
C ILE A 399 8.43 8.72 -9.79
N GLU A 400 8.91 8.10 -8.71
CA GLU A 400 9.95 8.67 -7.84
C GLU A 400 11.22 9.03 -8.62
N TYR A 401 11.62 8.21 -9.60
CA TYR A 401 12.79 8.45 -10.45
C TYR A 401 12.55 9.54 -11.51
N CYS A 402 11.32 9.98 -11.67
CA CYS A 402 10.92 10.85 -12.76
C CYS A 402 10.59 12.30 -12.33
N ILE A 403 10.40 12.59 -11.04
CA ILE A 403 9.84 13.88 -10.60
C ILE A 403 10.84 14.81 -9.94
N TRP A 404 11.97 14.32 -9.45
CA TRP A 404 12.97 15.15 -8.80
C TRP A 404 13.88 15.91 -9.78
N ASN A 405 14.38 17.06 -9.36
CA ASN A 405 15.28 17.93 -10.13
C ASN A 405 16.58 18.22 -9.39
N THR A 406 16.65 18.02 -8.06
CA THR A 406 17.81 18.22 -7.21
C THR A 406 18.00 17.01 -6.30
N GLU A 407 19.22 16.77 -5.81
CA GLU A 407 19.52 15.65 -4.91
C GLU A 407 18.64 15.68 -3.65
N LYS A 408 18.40 16.87 -3.08
CA LYS A 408 17.51 17.03 -1.93
C LYS A 408 16.07 16.60 -2.20
N GLN A 409 15.63 16.72 -3.46
CA GLN A 409 14.29 16.32 -3.86
C GLN A 409 14.16 14.81 -4.04
N GLN A 410 15.24 14.08 -4.24
CA GLN A 410 15.19 12.63 -4.50
C GLN A 410 14.50 11.87 -3.34
N LYS A 411 15.00 12.06 -2.11
CA LYS A 411 14.38 11.43 -0.92
C LYS A 411 12.93 11.88 -0.73
N LYS A 412 12.69 13.19 -0.88
CA LYS A 412 11.32 13.75 -0.78
C LYS A 412 10.38 13.20 -1.87
N ALA A 413 10.89 12.97 -3.08
CA ALA A 413 10.11 12.37 -4.17
C ALA A 413 9.68 10.95 -3.83
N ARG A 414 10.59 10.13 -3.30
CA ARG A 414 10.30 8.79 -2.79
C ARG A 414 9.22 8.82 -1.71
N GLU A 415 9.41 9.63 -0.66
CA GLU A 415 8.43 9.81 0.42
C GLU A 415 7.04 10.22 -0.08
N ILE A 416 6.97 11.16 -1.05
CA ILE A 416 5.71 11.61 -1.64
C ILE A 416 5.02 10.47 -2.37
N VAL A 417 5.75 9.74 -3.20
CA VAL A 417 5.20 8.64 -4.00
C VAL A 417 4.73 7.52 -3.10
N GLU A 418 5.55 7.09 -2.13
CA GLU A 418 5.21 6.07 -1.15
C GLU A 418 3.94 6.44 -0.37
N LYS A 419 3.91 7.65 0.20
CA LYS A 419 2.75 8.18 0.92
C LYS A 419 1.48 8.18 0.06
N CYS A 420 1.57 8.68 -1.18
CA CYS A 420 0.42 8.73 -2.08
C CYS A 420 -0.08 7.35 -2.49
N ILE A 421 0.80 6.38 -2.70
CA ILE A 421 0.41 4.99 -3.00
C ILE A 421 -0.31 4.38 -1.78
N GLN A 422 0.24 4.54 -0.58
CA GLN A 422 -0.35 4.03 0.65
C GLN A 422 -1.73 4.63 0.93
N GLN A 423 -1.89 5.95 0.79
CA GLN A 423 -3.13 6.65 1.13
C GLN A 423 -4.21 6.56 0.06
N ASN A 424 -3.86 6.56 -1.22
CA ASN A 424 -4.83 6.67 -2.32
C ASN A 424 -4.94 5.40 -3.18
N GLY A 425 -3.98 4.50 -3.07
CA GLY A 425 -4.00 3.24 -3.80
C GLY A 425 -4.77 2.15 -3.10
N LEU A 426 -4.89 2.21 -1.77
CA LEU A 426 -5.50 1.17 -0.96
C LEU A 426 -6.95 1.50 -0.57
N ASP A 427 -7.35 2.78 -0.62
CA ASP A 427 -8.71 3.31 -0.34
C ASP A 427 -9.33 2.77 0.97
N CYS A 428 -8.48 2.52 1.98
CA CYS A 428 -8.91 1.97 3.26
C CYS A 428 -9.29 3.05 4.27
N ASP A 429 -8.67 4.24 4.19
CA ASP A 429 -8.84 5.29 5.20
C ASP A 429 -10.27 5.86 5.19
N THR A 430 -10.82 6.13 4.00
CA THR A 430 -12.20 6.62 3.85
C THR A 430 -13.22 5.59 4.35
N ALA A 431 -13.02 4.31 4.01
CA ALA A 431 -13.92 3.24 4.42
C ALA A 431 -13.90 3.01 5.93
N ILE A 432 -12.74 3.14 6.59
CA ILE A 432 -12.66 3.01 8.05
C ILE A 432 -13.29 4.22 8.77
N GLU A 433 -13.16 5.43 8.23
CA GLU A 433 -13.85 6.62 8.76
C GLU A 433 -15.35 6.44 8.70
N GLU A 434 -15.92 6.02 7.56
CA GLU A 434 -17.36 5.76 7.40
C GLU A 434 -17.86 4.68 8.38
N ILE A 435 -17.14 3.59 8.54
CA ILE A 435 -17.48 2.52 9.49
C ILE A 435 -17.43 3.01 10.94
N ASN A 436 -16.44 3.82 11.31
CA ASN A 436 -16.37 4.37 12.66
C ASN A 436 -17.52 5.34 12.95
N GLU A 437 -17.93 6.13 11.97
CA GLU A 437 -19.14 6.97 12.09
C GLU A 437 -20.40 6.11 12.30
N GLU A 438 -20.56 5.03 11.53
CA GLU A 438 -21.67 4.09 11.71
C GLU A 438 -21.67 3.42 13.09
N ILE A 439 -20.47 3.08 13.63
CA ILE A 439 -20.33 2.51 14.98
C ILE A 439 -20.73 3.53 16.06
N GLU A 440 -20.35 4.80 15.95
CA GLU A 440 -20.77 5.85 16.89
C GLU A 440 -22.28 6.13 16.80
N GLU A 441 -22.86 6.09 15.60
CA GLU A 441 -24.31 6.12 15.45
C GLU A 441 -25.00 4.91 16.10
N PHE A 442 -24.43 3.71 15.93
CA PHE A 442 -24.95 2.50 16.54
C PHE A 442 -24.94 2.61 18.06
N LYS A 443 -23.84 3.07 18.65
CA LYS A 443 -23.71 3.34 20.08
C LYS A 443 -24.80 4.30 20.58
N THR A 444 -25.01 5.39 19.89
CA THR A 444 -26.07 6.36 20.22
C THR A 444 -27.46 5.71 20.20
N ARG A 445 -27.73 4.89 19.17
CA ARG A 445 -29.02 4.16 19.06
C ARG A 445 -29.20 3.10 20.14
N VAL A 446 -28.12 2.45 20.56
CA VAL A 446 -28.12 1.52 21.71
C VAL A 446 -28.49 2.28 22.98
N ASP A 447 -27.83 3.42 23.25
CA ASP A 447 -28.09 4.24 24.43
C ASP A 447 -29.54 4.77 24.44
N GLU A 448 -30.05 5.30 23.35
CA GLU A 448 -31.43 5.79 23.26
C GLU A 448 -32.50 4.70 23.42
N THR A 449 -32.22 3.53 22.87
CA THR A 449 -33.24 2.45 22.86
C THR A 449 -33.36 1.76 24.20
N TRP A 450 -32.21 1.52 24.87
CA TRP A 450 -32.15 0.57 25.96
C TRP A 450 -31.76 1.13 27.31
N PHE A 451 -31.25 2.35 27.34
CA PHE A 451 -30.85 2.97 28.60
C PHE A 451 -31.72 4.19 28.94
N GLU A 452 -32.01 4.34 30.22
CA GLU A 452 -32.55 5.57 30.78
C GLU A 452 -31.41 6.52 31.14
N GLU A 453 -31.69 7.81 31.30
CA GLU A 453 -30.70 8.86 31.56
C GLU A 453 -29.55 8.41 32.49
N THR A 454 -28.34 8.68 32.05
CA THR A 454 -27.11 8.40 32.80
C THR A 454 -27.04 9.28 34.05
N LEU A 455 -27.10 8.66 35.23
CA LEU A 455 -26.93 9.36 36.49
C LEU A 455 -25.45 9.39 36.89
N PRO A 456 -24.90 10.56 37.21
CA PRO A 456 -23.51 10.68 37.67
C PRO A 456 -23.25 9.84 38.96
N VAL A 457 -22.17 9.04 38.92
CA VAL A 457 -21.78 8.23 40.07
C VAL A 457 -21.01 9.07 41.07
N LYS A 458 -21.36 8.93 42.38
CA LYS A 458 -20.69 9.62 43.48
C LYS A 458 -19.92 8.61 44.34
N TYR A 459 -18.68 8.94 44.61
CA TYR A 459 -17.75 8.20 45.47
C TYR A 459 -17.53 8.92 46.80
N LYS A 460 -17.37 8.21 47.88
CA LYS A 460 -17.01 8.79 49.17
C LYS A 460 -15.50 9.06 49.24
N MET A 461 -15.14 10.30 49.51
CA MET A 461 -13.75 10.71 49.72
C MET A 461 -13.32 10.50 51.18
N LYS A 462 -12.03 10.70 51.48
CA LYS A 462 -11.47 10.49 52.82
C LYS A 462 -12.06 11.41 53.89
N ASP A 463 -12.57 12.57 53.49
CA ASP A 463 -13.25 13.55 54.35
C ASP A 463 -14.77 13.29 54.47
N ASP A 464 -15.23 12.10 54.09
CA ASP A 464 -16.63 11.66 54.04
C ASP A 464 -17.54 12.47 53.09
N VAL A 465 -16.95 13.26 52.16
CA VAL A 465 -17.67 14.04 51.16
C VAL A 465 -17.89 13.18 49.93
N SER A 466 -19.05 13.33 49.31
CA SER A 466 -19.33 12.66 48.05
C SER A 466 -18.80 13.46 46.86
N ALA A 467 -18.06 12.79 45.96
CA ALA A 467 -17.46 13.41 44.76
C ALA A 467 -17.67 12.56 43.51
N TYR A 468 -17.69 13.22 42.37
CA TYR A 468 -17.75 12.57 41.07
C TYR A 468 -16.35 12.20 40.58
N LYS A 469 -16.16 11.03 40.00
CA LYS A 469 -14.90 10.58 39.44
C LYS A 469 -14.75 11.16 38.02
N ILE A 470 -13.58 11.72 37.71
CA ILE A 470 -13.22 12.26 36.41
C ILE A 470 -12.62 11.12 35.58
N LEU A 471 -13.18 10.88 34.38
CA LEU A 471 -12.77 9.77 33.52
C LEU A 471 -11.40 9.99 32.84
N ASN A 472 -11.10 11.21 32.44
CA ASN A 472 -9.84 11.56 31.79
C ASN A 472 -9.19 12.74 32.50
N PRO A 473 -8.54 12.49 33.65
CA PRO A 473 -7.92 13.55 34.45
C PRO A 473 -6.79 14.20 33.64
N LYS A 474 -6.86 15.54 33.53
CA LYS A 474 -5.85 16.35 32.86
C LYS A 474 -5.34 17.42 33.77
N GLU A 475 -4.08 17.81 33.59
CA GLU A 475 -3.48 18.95 34.26
C GLU A 475 -4.25 20.24 33.91
N ILE A 476 -4.72 20.95 34.94
CA ILE A 476 -5.38 22.26 34.80
C ILE A 476 -4.67 23.29 35.66
N TYR A 477 -4.79 24.55 35.28
CA TYR A 477 -4.43 25.66 36.14
C TYR A 477 -5.64 26.02 37.00
N PHE A 478 -5.56 25.79 38.30
CA PHE A 478 -6.59 26.11 39.27
C PHE A 478 -5.98 26.92 40.39
N ALA A 479 -6.58 28.05 40.77
CA ALA A 479 -5.97 29.01 41.71
C ALA A 479 -4.52 29.36 41.38
N ASP A 480 -4.22 29.49 40.08
CA ASP A 480 -2.88 29.73 39.50
C ASP A 480 -1.81 28.66 39.85
N GLN A 481 -2.23 27.50 40.30
CA GLN A 481 -1.40 26.29 40.45
C GLN A 481 -1.76 25.21 39.46
N LYS A 482 -0.80 24.38 39.06
CA LYS A 482 -1.02 23.21 38.25
C LYS A 482 -1.49 22.06 39.12
N VAL A 483 -2.69 21.53 38.82
CA VAL A 483 -3.27 20.40 39.54
C VAL A 483 -3.89 19.39 38.57
N VAL A 484 -3.89 18.12 38.93
CA VAL A 484 -4.58 17.06 38.20
C VAL A 484 -5.72 16.53 39.04
N PRO A 485 -6.98 16.95 38.82
CA PRO A 485 -8.11 16.48 39.60
C PRO A 485 -8.57 15.10 39.13
N TYR A 486 -8.69 14.15 40.04
CA TYR A 486 -9.26 12.82 39.78
C TYR A 486 -10.71 12.71 40.24
N TYR A 487 -11.09 13.47 41.29
CA TYR A 487 -12.48 13.55 41.74
C TYR A 487 -12.87 15.03 42.00
N ILE A 488 -14.17 15.29 41.85
CA ILE A 488 -14.73 16.63 42.06
C ILE A 488 -16.03 16.56 42.85
N SER A 489 -16.13 17.28 43.97
CA SER A 489 -17.36 17.41 44.74
C SER A 489 -18.06 18.73 44.44
N ASP A 490 -19.40 18.68 44.39
CA ASP A 490 -20.30 19.83 44.25
C ASP A 490 -20.88 20.29 45.59
N SER A 491 -20.54 19.60 46.72
CA SER A 491 -21.24 19.72 47.97
C SER A 491 -20.32 19.80 49.18
N TYR A 492 -19.06 20.20 49.04
CA TYR A 492 -18.12 20.38 50.13
C TYR A 492 -18.58 21.50 51.08
N LYS A 493 -18.66 21.24 52.39
CA LYS A 493 -18.98 22.26 53.42
C LYS A 493 -17.68 22.82 54.01
N TRP A 494 -17.40 24.03 53.75
CA TRP A 494 -16.27 24.73 54.36
C TRP A 494 -16.62 25.25 55.75
N SER A 495 -15.75 24.98 56.76
CA SER A 495 -15.93 25.46 58.13
C SER A 495 -15.99 26.99 58.18
N GLY A 496 -17.14 27.55 58.62
CA GLY A 496 -17.37 28.98 58.74
C GLY A 496 -18.15 29.64 57.61
N TYR A 497 -18.59 28.87 56.58
CA TYR A 497 -19.44 29.36 55.49
C TYR A 497 -20.77 28.60 55.44
N ASN A 498 -21.84 29.33 55.14
CA ASN A 498 -23.17 28.72 55.03
C ASN A 498 -23.43 28.08 53.66
N ASP A 499 -22.61 28.43 52.64
CA ASP A 499 -22.78 27.94 51.28
C ASP A 499 -21.95 26.65 51.02
N ARG A 500 -22.52 25.77 50.23
CA ARG A 500 -21.79 24.58 49.71
C ARG A 500 -20.92 25.02 48.56
N MET A 501 -19.65 24.66 48.65
CA MET A 501 -18.65 24.92 47.59
C MET A 501 -18.18 23.61 46.95
N GLY A 502 -17.58 23.69 45.77
CA GLY A 502 -16.94 22.56 45.14
C GLY A 502 -15.50 22.35 45.63
N MET A 503 -15.02 21.15 45.58
CA MET A 503 -13.66 20.76 45.95
C MET A 503 -13.09 19.74 44.97
N LEU A 504 -11.80 19.84 44.67
CA LEU A 504 -11.05 18.89 43.86
C LEU A 504 -10.29 17.91 44.73
N TYR A 505 -10.16 16.66 44.29
CA TYR A 505 -9.46 15.58 44.98
C TYR A 505 -8.45 14.89 44.07
N ASP A 506 -7.39 14.36 44.66
CA ASP A 506 -6.38 13.55 43.96
C ASP A 506 -6.86 12.10 43.73
N ALA A 507 -5.99 11.24 43.16
CA ALA A 507 -6.29 9.85 42.85
C ALA A 507 -6.52 9.00 44.17
N LYS A 508 -6.04 9.46 45.33
CA LYS A 508 -6.20 8.79 46.63
C LYS A 508 -7.44 9.29 47.41
N GLY A 509 -8.19 10.21 46.79
CA GLY A 509 -9.35 10.84 47.40
C GLY A 509 -9.00 11.84 48.51
N GLU A 510 -7.79 12.44 48.46
CA GLU A 510 -7.37 13.52 49.35
C GLU A 510 -7.65 14.88 48.67
N ALA A 511 -8.16 15.82 49.44
CA ALA A 511 -8.48 17.14 48.92
C ALA A 511 -7.24 17.87 48.40
N LEU A 512 -7.31 18.32 47.14
CA LEU A 512 -6.26 19.12 46.50
C LEU A 512 -6.32 20.56 47.05
N GLY A 513 -5.63 20.79 48.15
CA GLY A 513 -5.51 22.12 48.76
C GLY A 513 -6.62 22.42 49.79
N LEU A 514 -6.27 22.53 51.04
CA LEU A 514 -7.17 22.91 52.15
C LEU A 514 -7.32 24.43 52.30
N ASN A 515 -7.03 25.24 51.28
CA ASN A 515 -7.12 26.69 51.29
C ASN A 515 -8.33 27.18 50.51
N TYR A 516 -8.88 28.37 50.85
CA TYR A 516 -9.95 29.06 50.13
C TYR A 516 -9.73 29.14 48.62
N ASN A 517 -8.48 29.16 48.19
CA ASN A 517 -8.08 29.31 46.81
C ASN A 517 -8.51 28.10 45.92
N PHE A 518 -8.78 26.95 46.51
CA PHE A 518 -9.17 25.72 45.82
C PHE A 518 -10.68 25.44 45.88
N ALA A 519 -11.48 26.37 46.43
CA ALA A 519 -12.94 26.32 46.37
C ALA A 519 -13.43 26.92 45.05
N PHE A 520 -14.52 26.41 44.52
CA PHE A 520 -15.12 26.92 43.30
C PHE A 520 -16.64 27.00 43.39
N ASN A 521 -17.22 27.96 42.64
CA ASN A 521 -18.64 28.20 42.53
C ASN A 521 -19.15 27.75 41.17
N ASN A 522 -20.46 27.90 40.97
CA ASN A 522 -21.13 27.63 39.72
C ASN A 522 -20.85 26.24 39.14
N CYS A 523 -20.82 25.25 40.05
CA CYS A 523 -20.73 23.87 39.66
C CYS A 523 -22.06 23.39 39.08
N SER A 524 -22.03 22.95 37.86
CA SER A 524 -23.19 22.32 37.21
C SER A 524 -22.83 20.95 36.70
N VAL A 525 -23.65 19.96 36.98
CA VAL A 525 -23.54 18.59 36.49
C VAL A 525 -24.65 18.39 35.49
N SER A 526 -24.31 17.96 34.30
CA SER A 526 -25.28 17.65 33.24
C SER A 526 -24.77 16.38 32.53
N ASN A 527 -25.57 15.33 32.61
CA ASN A 527 -25.25 14.01 32.09
C ASN A 527 -23.85 13.54 32.51
N ASP A 528 -22.94 13.37 31.56
CA ASP A 528 -21.57 12.93 31.74
C ASP A 528 -20.55 14.04 31.99
N LYS A 529 -21.00 15.31 32.15
CA LYS A 529 -20.09 16.45 32.26
C LYS A 529 -20.32 17.23 33.52
N ILE A 530 -19.24 17.63 34.16
CA ILE A 530 -19.22 18.58 35.24
C ILE A 530 -18.48 19.84 34.81
N THR A 531 -19.09 20.98 35.10
CA THR A 531 -18.55 22.29 34.74
C THR A 531 -18.52 23.18 35.95
N TRP A 532 -17.42 23.93 36.16
CA TRP A 532 -17.25 24.85 37.26
C TRP A 532 -16.38 26.06 36.90
N THR A 533 -16.32 27.06 37.75
CA THR A 533 -15.46 28.24 37.60
C THR A 533 -14.59 28.46 38.82
N ASP A 534 -13.40 28.98 38.63
CA ASP A 534 -12.42 29.29 39.69
C ASP A 534 -12.97 30.48 40.56
N TRP A 535 -13.41 30.17 41.79
CA TRP A 535 -13.88 31.19 42.72
C TRP A 535 -12.76 32.21 43.05
N TRP A 536 -11.52 31.79 43.24
CA TRP A 536 -10.38 32.66 43.59
C TRP A 536 -10.18 33.74 42.52
N ARG A 537 -10.36 33.45 41.25
CA ARG A 537 -10.24 34.46 40.17
C ARG A 537 -11.35 35.48 40.22
N SER A 538 -12.56 35.07 40.45
CA SER A 538 -13.69 35.96 40.60
C SER A 538 -13.54 36.89 41.82
N TYR A 539 -13.08 36.34 42.93
CA TYR A 539 -12.78 37.10 44.15
C TYR A 539 -11.68 38.14 43.93
N ASN A 540 -10.69 37.87 43.12
CA ASN A 540 -9.58 38.79 42.82
C ASN A 540 -9.86 39.67 41.57
N SER A 541 -11.09 39.78 41.12
CA SER A 541 -11.51 40.54 39.92
C SER A 541 -10.74 40.18 38.64
N LEU A 542 -10.26 38.94 38.53
CA LEU A 542 -9.64 38.40 37.34
C LEU A 542 -10.66 37.76 36.41
N PRO A 543 -10.38 37.67 35.10
CA PRO A 543 -11.29 37.01 34.16
C PRO A 543 -11.63 35.58 34.62
N GLU A 544 -12.92 35.23 34.60
CA GLU A 544 -13.37 33.88 34.97
C GLU A 544 -12.72 32.82 34.10
N ARG A 545 -12.30 31.71 34.73
CA ARG A 545 -11.81 30.53 34.04
C ARG A 545 -12.78 29.39 34.27
N LYS A 546 -13.43 28.96 33.20
CA LYS A 546 -14.39 27.85 33.20
C LYS A 546 -13.68 26.55 32.86
N HIS A 547 -13.96 25.52 33.65
CA HIS A 547 -13.47 24.18 33.43
C HIS A 547 -14.64 23.24 33.12
N THR A 548 -14.44 22.27 32.24
CA THR A 548 -15.42 21.23 31.92
C THR A 548 -14.67 19.90 31.81
N MET A 549 -15.15 18.90 32.53
CA MET A 549 -14.59 17.55 32.49
C MET A 549 -15.68 16.49 32.39
N THR A 550 -15.35 15.35 31.83
CA THR A 550 -16.22 14.18 31.75
C THR A 550 -16.14 13.38 33.05
N ILE A 551 -17.29 13.02 33.58
CA ILE A 551 -17.40 12.27 34.84
C ILE A 551 -18.01 10.89 34.60
N GLU A 552 -17.74 9.97 35.51
CA GLU A 552 -18.29 8.62 35.50
C GLU A 552 -19.80 8.66 35.76
N THR A 553 -20.56 7.98 34.90
CA THR A 553 -22.01 7.89 34.96
C THR A 553 -22.46 6.43 35.08
N SER A 554 -23.50 6.19 35.87
CA SER A 554 -24.15 4.88 35.89
C SER A 554 -25.29 4.87 34.87
N ILE A 555 -25.32 3.82 34.09
CA ILE A 555 -26.37 3.60 33.11
C ILE A 555 -27.42 2.69 33.74
N LYS A 556 -28.69 3.12 33.77
CA LYS A 556 -29.80 2.27 34.15
C LYS A 556 -30.47 1.69 32.93
N GLN A 557 -30.55 0.37 32.86
CA GLN A 557 -31.24 -0.31 31.79
C GLN A 557 -32.76 -0.14 31.93
N LYS A 558 -33.46 0.11 30.80
CA LYS A 558 -34.90 0.16 30.80
C LYS A 558 -35.49 -1.22 31.12
N GLU A 559 -36.44 -1.28 32.04
CA GLU A 559 -37.13 -2.51 32.37
C GLU A 559 -38.09 -2.90 31.24
N CYS A 560 -37.91 -4.08 30.66
CA CYS A 560 -38.78 -4.70 29.65
C CYS A 560 -39.15 -6.11 30.07
N SER A 561 -40.30 -6.62 29.62
CA SER A 561 -40.63 -8.04 29.83
C SER A 561 -39.78 -8.92 28.93
N ASP A 562 -39.30 -10.08 29.39
CA ASP A 562 -38.34 -10.97 28.72
C ASP A 562 -38.70 -11.33 27.27
N ILE A 563 -39.99 -11.59 26.98
CA ILE A 563 -40.48 -11.94 25.66
C ILE A 563 -40.44 -10.76 24.69
N ALA A 564 -40.78 -9.56 25.17
CA ALA A 564 -40.71 -8.33 24.37
C ALA A 564 -39.24 -7.95 24.08
N GLN A 565 -38.37 -8.17 25.03
CA GLN A 565 -36.95 -7.90 24.97
C GLN A 565 -36.27 -8.74 23.86
N GLU A 566 -36.50 -10.04 23.82
CA GLU A 566 -35.92 -10.94 22.79
C GLU A 566 -36.36 -10.59 21.37
N THR A 567 -37.60 -10.20 21.18
CA THR A 567 -38.12 -9.79 19.86
C THR A 567 -37.56 -8.43 19.43
N LEU A 568 -37.46 -7.48 20.34
CA LEU A 568 -36.84 -6.17 20.11
C LEU A 568 -35.35 -6.32 19.79
N GLN A 569 -34.63 -7.19 20.51
CA GLN A 569 -33.25 -7.52 20.23
C GLN A 569 -33.04 -8.03 18.82
N LYS A 570 -33.72 -9.10 18.42
CA LYS A 570 -33.60 -9.70 17.08
C LYS A 570 -33.88 -8.66 15.96
N ASN A 571 -34.84 -7.77 16.18
CA ASN A 571 -35.17 -6.72 15.20
C ASN A 571 -34.09 -5.64 15.16
N PHE A 572 -33.56 -5.24 16.31
CA PHE A 572 -32.49 -4.25 16.42
C PHE A 572 -31.21 -4.76 15.75
N ASP A 573 -30.81 -5.99 16.05
CA ASP A 573 -29.64 -6.63 15.45
C ASP A 573 -29.73 -6.71 13.95
N LYS A 574 -30.85 -7.18 13.45
CA LYS A 574 -31.09 -7.28 12.00
C LYS A 574 -31.05 -5.93 11.30
N LYS A 575 -31.47 -4.85 11.97
CA LYS A 575 -31.61 -3.53 11.39
C LYS A 575 -30.36 -2.68 11.52
N HIS A 576 -29.64 -2.79 12.63
CA HIS A 576 -28.58 -1.86 13.00
C HIS A 576 -27.19 -2.51 13.17
N TYR A 577 -27.09 -3.73 13.75
CA TYR A 577 -25.83 -4.41 13.96
C TYR A 577 -25.36 -5.20 12.72
N ALA A 578 -26.19 -6.10 12.21
CA ALA A 578 -25.81 -6.99 11.10
C ALA A 578 -25.37 -6.26 9.82
N PRO A 579 -25.92 -5.09 9.43
CA PRO A 579 -25.43 -4.34 8.28
C PRO A 579 -23.98 -3.85 8.45
N ILE A 580 -23.63 -3.35 9.64
CA ILE A 580 -22.27 -2.84 9.93
C ILE A 580 -21.27 -3.99 9.93
N VAL A 581 -21.59 -5.10 10.61
CA VAL A 581 -20.75 -6.32 10.58
C VAL A 581 -20.53 -6.80 9.15
N LYS A 582 -21.58 -6.77 8.32
CA LYS A 582 -21.47 -7.14 6.93
C LYS A 582 -20.59 -6.18 6.13
N ALA A 583 -20.67 -4.89 6.38
CA ALA A 583 -19.82 -3.87 5.74
C ALA A 583 -18.34 -4.09 6.13
N ILE A 584 -18.05 -4.26 7.42
CA ILE A 584 -16.69 -4.53 7.90
C ILE A 584 -16.13 -5.79 7.26
N ASN A 585 -16.87 -6.92 7.31
CA ASN A 585 -16.40 -8.18 6.74
C ASN A 585 -16.22 -8.07 5.22
N ALA A 586 -17.03 -7.29 4.51
CA ALA A 586 -16.88 -7.07 3.07
C ALA A 586 -15.60 -6.30 2.74
N GLU A 587 -15.22 -5.30 3.53
CA GLU A 587 -13.95 -4.58 3.33
C GLU A 587 -12.74 -5.45 3.69
N ILE A 588 -12.80 -6.22 4.77
CA ILE A 588 -11.75 -7.20 5.12
C ILE A 588 -11.56 -8.21 3.98
N GLU A 589 -12.63 -8.80 3.46
CA GLU A 589 -12.55 -9.74 2.34
C GLU A 589 -12.05 -9.09 1.05
N LYS A 590 -12.42 -7.85 0.77
CA LYS A 590 -11.90 -7.07 -0.35
C LYS A 590 -10.38 -6.86 -0.24
N ILE A 591 -9.88 -6.53 0.97
CA ILE A 591 -8.44 -6.37 1.23
C ILE A 591 -7.71 -7.71 1.16
N LYS A 592 -8.27 -8.78 1.74
CA LYS A 592 -7.70 -10.13 1.66
C LYS A 592 -7.64 -10.62 0.21
N THR A 593 -8.70 -10.41 -0.55
CA THR A 593 -8.75 -10.76 -1.99
C THR A 593 -7.70 -9.95 -2.78
N LYS A 594 -7.53 -8.66 -2.49
CA LYS A 594 -6.44 -7.85 -3.05
C LYS A 594 -5.09 -8.44 -2.68
N LYS A 595 -4.87 -8.76 -1.41
CA LYS A 595 -3.60 -9.33 -0.92
C LYS A 595 -3.30 -10.68 -1.58
N GLU A 596 -4.27 -11.54 -1.78
CA GLU A 596 -4.09 -12.86 -2.40
C GLU A 596 -3.93 -12.79 -3.91
N ASN A 597 -4.76 -12.01 -4.61
CA ASN A 597 -4.77 -11.90 -6.07
C ASN A 597 -3.73 -10.91 -6.60
N ASP A 598 -3.49 -9.79 -5.90
CA ASP A 598 -2.53 -8.76 -6.28
C ASP A 598 -1.14 -8.98 -5.66
N ALA A 599 -1.01 -9.88 -4.68
CA ALA A 599 0.31 -10.24 -4.13
C ALA A 599 1.23 -10.90 -5.17
N ILE A 600 0.68 -11.54 -6.21
CA ILE A 600 1.47 -12.07 -7.35
C ILE A 600 2.00 -10.92 -8.22
N PRO A 601 1.21 -9.94 -8.68
CA PRO A 601 1.71 -8.74 -9.34
C PRO A 601 2.73 -7.95 -8.51
N PHE A 602 2.45 -7.77 -7.22
CA PHE A 602 3.37 -7.08 -6.30
C PHE A 602 4.70 -7.80 -6.13
N LYS A 603 4.73 -9.12 -6.07
CA LYS A 603 5.96 -9.93 -5.96
C LYS A 603 6.72 -10.04 -7.28
N ALA A 604 6.06 -9.85 -8.40
CA ALA A 604 6.60 -10.13 -9.73
C ALA A 604 6.95 -8.87 -10.54
N ASN A 605 6.87 -7.66 -9.98
CA ASN A 605 7.26 -6.45 -10.69
C ASN A 605 8.78 -6.37 -10.81
N LEU A 606 9.28 -6.49 -12.04
CA LEU A 606 10.72 -6.50 -12.35
C LEU A 606 11.44 -5.19 -12.05
N PHE A 607 10.72 -4.07 -12.01
CA PHE A 607 11.30 -2.72 -12.02
C PHE A 607 11.09 -1.96 -10.71
N ALA A 608 10.12 -2.39 -9.89
CA ALA A 608 9.85 -1.82 -8.58
C ALA A 608 10.81 -2.36 -7.52
N ASP A 609 11.03 -1.58 -6.47
CA ASP A 609 11.83 -1.99 -5.31
C ASP A 609 11.06 -3.02 -4.46
N GLN A 610 11.70 -4.16 -4.17
CA GLN A 610 11.08 -5.21 -3.35
C GLN A 610 10.85 -4.79 -1.89
N ALA A 611 11.69 -3.91 -1.35
CA ALA A 611 11.49 -3.37 0.01
C ALA A 611 10.18 -2.56 0.10
N PHE A 612 9.86 -1.81 -0.96
CA PHE A 612 8.60 -1.09 -1.05
C PHE A 612 7.38 -2.03 -1.09
N ASN A 613 7.52 -3.16 -1.77
CA ASN A 613 6.53 -4.22 -1.82
C ASN A 613 6.14 -4.72 -0.41
N THR A 614 7.16 -5.00 0.41
CA THR A 614 6.96 -5.42 1.80
C THR A 614 6.22 -4.36 2.60
N SER A 615 6.55 -3.08 2.41
CA SER A 615 5.86 -1.95 3.05
C SER A 615 4.37 -1.88 2.69
N ILE A 616 4.01 -2.10 1.41
CA ILE A 616 2.59 -2.09 1.00
C ILE A 616 1.83 -3.28 1.60
N VAL A 617 2.43 -4.48 1.59
CA VAL A 617 1.79 -5.66 2.20
C VAL A 617 1.58 -5.45 3.70
N SER A 618 2.57 -4.89 4.40
CA SER A 618 2.45 -4.53 5.82
C SER A 618 1.30 -3.54 6.06
N LYS A 619 1.12 -2.55 5.18
CA LYS A 619 0.01 -1.59 5.28
C LYS A 619 -1.35 -2.22 5.04
N LEU A 620 -1.45 -3.19 4.14
CA LEU A 620 -2.69 -3.97 3.97
C LEU A 620 -3.03 -4.78 5.23
N ASP A 621 -2.01 -5.35 5.90
CA ASP A 621 -2.21 -6.04 7.17
C ASP A 621 -2.64 -5.08 8.29
N GLU A 622 -2.00 -3.91 8.40
CA GLU A 622 -2.43 -2.85 9.32
C GLU A 622 -3.89 -2.43 9.07
N ALA A 623 -4.30 -2.31 7.80
CA ALA A 623 -5.69 -1.99 7.46
C ALA A 623 -6.66 -3.10 7.88
N ILE A 624 -6.32 -4.37 7.66
CA ILE A 624 -7.13 -5.51 8.13
C ILE A 624 -7.30 -5.44 9.66
N HIS A 625 -6.21 -5.25 10.41
CA HIS A 625 -6.26 -5.12 11.85
C HIS A 625 -7.13 -3.93 12.30
N THR A 626 -7.06 -2.80 11.60
CA THR A 626 -7.90 -1.64 11.93
C THR A 626 -9.40 -1.94 11.75
N PHE A 627 -9.78 -2.70 10.70
CA PHE A 627 -11.17 -3.14 10.53
C PHE A 627 -11.58 -4.22 11.55
N GLU A 628 -10.67 -5.11 11.93
CA GLU A 628 -10.90 -6.08 13.01
C GLU A 628 -11.09 -5.36 14.34
N ASP A 629 -10.30 -4.36 14.65
CA ASP A 629 -10.46 -3.51 15.85
C ASP A 629 -11.79 -2.74 15.82
N ALA A 630 -12.19 -2.21 14.67
CA ALA A 630 -13.50 -1.58 14.52
C ALA A 630 -14.65 -2.58 14.78
N LYS A 631 -14.51 -3.82 14.30
CA LYS A 631 -15.45 -4.89 14.60
C LYS A 631 -15.51 -5.21 16.09
N ILE A 632 -14.34 -5.35 16.74
CA ILE A 632 -14.26 -5.56 18.19
C ILE A 632 -14.93 -4.41 18.95
N ASN A 633 -14.75 -3.17 18.51
CA ASN A 633 -15.43 -2.03 19.11
C ASN A 633 -16.96 -2.10 18.94
N LEU A 634 -17.44 -2.45 17.74
CA LEU A 634 -18.86 -2.67 17.48
C LEU A 634 -19.44 -3.78 18.37
N ASP A 635 -18.72 -4.92 18.45
CA ASP A 635 -19.11 -6.07 19.26
C ASP A 635 -19.19 -5.70 20.75
N LYS A 636 -18.26 -4.85 21.23
CA LYS A 636 -18.31 -4.29 22.58
C LYS A 636 -19.54 -3.42 22.83
N GLN A 637 -19.86 -2.54 21.90
CA GLN A 637 -21.04 -1.70 22.04
C GLN A 637 -22.33 -2.53 21.99
N HIS A 638 -22.33 -3.60 21.20
CA HIS A 638 -23.40 -4.58 21.16
C HIS A 638 -23.49 -5.37 22.46
N ALA A 639 -22.38 -5.92 22.95
CA ALA A 639 -22.30 -6.71 24.18
C ALA A 639 -22.63 -5.90 25.44
N ARG A 640 -22.26 -4.62 25.50
CA ARG A 640 -22.64 -3.68 26.55
C ARG A 640 -24.15 -3.70 26.82
N TYR A 641 -24.91 -4.03 25.83
CA TYR A 641 -26.35 -4.05 25.87
C TYR A 641 -26.93 -5.45 26.20
N PHE A 642 -26.41 -6.48 25.54
CA PHE A 642 -26.94 -7.84 25.61
C PHE A 642 -26.36 -8.65 26.79
N ASN A 643 -25.26 -8.23 27.37
CA ASN A 643 -24.47 -8.97 28.34
C ASN A 643 -24.16 -8.16 29.60
N ALA A 644 -25.14 -7.44 30.16
CA ALA A 644 -24.98 -6.87 31.51
C ALA A 644 -24.65 -7.93 32.59
N GLU A 645 -24.96 -9.22 32.35
CA GLU A 645 -24.48 -10.35 33.11
C GLU A 645 -23.09 -10.86 32.73
N LEU A 646 -22.56 -10.52 31.53
CA LEU A 646 -21.28 -11.00 31.02
C LEU A 646 -20.10 -10.07 31.30
N GLN A 647 -20.32 -8.78 31.60
CA GLN A 647 -19.26 -7.88 32.08
C GLN A 647 -18.67 -8.29 33.47
N ALA A 648 -19.25 -9.30 34.13
CA ALA A 648 -18.88 -9.70 35.47
C ALA A 648 -18.20 -11.08 35.55
N LYS A 649 -17.63 -11.63 34.46
CA LYS A 649 -17.27 -13.07 34.50
C LYS A 649 -15.85 -13.47 34.14
N PHE A 650 -14.94 -12.59 33.90
CA PHE A 650 -13.51 -12.97 33.87
C PHE A 650 -12.79 -12.26 35.01
N SER A 651 -12.15 -13.01 35.85
CA SER A 651 -11.26 -12.50 36.88
C SER A 651 -9.82 -12.86 36.55
N VAL A 652 -8.88 -12.03 36.93
CA VAL A 652 -7.46 -12.36 36.82
C VAL A 652 -7.17 -13.65 37.52
N GLY A 653 -6.61 -14.61 36.80
CA GLY A 653 -6.34 -15.95 37.27
C GLY A 653 -7.37 -17.03 36.88
N ASP A 654 -8.49 -16.65 36.26
CA ASP A 654 -9.40 -17.65 35.67
C ASP A 654 -8.67 -18.39 34.54
N VAL A 655 -8.97 -19.67 34.37
CA VAL A 655 -8.32 -20.56 33.41
C VAL A 655 -9.28 -20.96 32.30
N ILE A 656 -8.73 -21.15 31.12
CA ILE A 656 -9.49 -21.50 29.92
C ILE A 656 -9.13 -22.93 29.51
N LEU A 657 -10.14 -23.75 29.29
CA LEU A 657 -10.00 -25.12 28.82
C LEU A 657 -10.07 -25.19 27.28
N LYS A 658 -9.66 -26.31 26.71
CA LYS A 658 -9.68 -26.59 25.25
C LYS A 658 -11.07 -26.52 24.60
N ASP A 659 -12.12 -26.67 25.37
CA ASP A 659 -13.54 -26.60 24.97
C ASP A 659 -14.14 -25.19 25.21
N GLY A 660 -13.31 -24.21 25.57
CA GLY A 660 -13.70 -22.81 25.82
C GLY A 660 -14.35 -22.58 27.19
N VAL A 661 -14.48 -23.60 28.02
CA VAL A 661 -14.99 -23.44 29.40
C VAL A 661 -13.99 -22.62 30.19
N VAL A 662 -14.49 -21.60 30.90
CA VAL A 662 -13.70 -20.77 31.82
C VAL A 662 -14.00 -21.19 33.25
N LEU A 663 -12.96 -21.52 33.97
CA LEU A 663 -13.01 -21.90 35.38
C LEU A 663 -12.35 -20.85 36.24
N SER A 664 -12.99 -20.47 37.33
CA SER A 664 -12.39 -19.54 38.29
C SER A 664 -11.15 -20.14 38.97
N SER A 665 -10.31 -19.27 39.53
CA SER A 665 -9.10 -19.66 40.26
C SER A 665 -9.40 -20.56 41.46
N ASP A 666 -10.62 -20.59 41.97
CA ASP A 666 -11.05 -21.51 43.06
C ASP A 666 -11.56 -22.85 42.52
N GLU A 667 -12.25 -22.86 41.42
CA GLU A 667 -12.77 -24.11 40.80
C GLU A 667 -11.63 -24.97 40.27
N ILE A 668 -10.54 -24.40 39.74
CA ILE A 668 -9.39 -25.17 39.24
C ILE A 668 -8.72 -26.04 40.29
N LYS A 669 -8.84 -25.72 41.57
CA LYS A 669 -8.27 -26.50 42.66
C LYS A 669 -8.97 -27.86 42.83
N ASN A 670 -10.21 -28.01 42.36
CA ASN A 670 -11.10 -29.13 42.55
C ASN A 670 -11.34 -29.98 41.28
N ILE A 671 -10.73 -29.62 40.15
CA ILE A 671 -10.94 -30.35 38.88
C ILE A 671 -10.05 -31.60 38.79
N SER A 672 -10.46 -32.53 37.91
CA SER A 672 -9.73 -33.75 37.66
C SER A 672 -8.39 -33.50 36.88
N GLU A 673 -7.46 -34.43 36.97
CA GLU A 673 -6.20 -34.36 36.23
C GLU A 673 -6.40 -34.26 34.69
N ASN A 674 -7.49 -34.86 34.18
CA ASN A 674 -7.84 -34.77 32.76
C ASN A 674 -8.26 -33.33 32.37
N GLU A 675 -9.03 -32.66 33.23
CA GLU A 675 -9.44 -31.28 33.03
C GLU A 675 -8.24 -30.33 33.18
N LYS A 676 -7.35 -30.55 34.14
CA LYS A 676 -6.07 -29.82 34.23
C LYS A 676 -5.21 -29.97 32.97
N ALA A 677 -5.22 -31.16 32.34
CA ALA A 677 -4.51 -31.40 31.10
C ALA A 677 -5.10 -30.58 29.91
N SER A 678 -6.40 -30.25 29.98
CA SER A 678 -7.10 -29.48 28.95
C SER A 678 -6.96 -27.94 29.07
N VAL A 679 -6.34 -27.44 30.15
CA VAL A 679 -6.05 -26.00 30.28
C VAL A 679 -5.12 -25.51 29.18
N ILE A 680 -5.49 -24.42 28.49
CA ILE A 680 -4.74 -23.81 27.40
C ILE A 680 -4.23 -22.41 27.72
N ALA A 681 -4.90 -21.67 28.60
CA ALA A 681 -4.54 -20.28 28.91
C ALA A 681 -5.03 -19.87 30.32
N VAL A 682 -4.49 -18.75 30.82
CA VAL A 682 -4.90 -18.08 32.05
C VAL A 682 -5.21 -16.62 31.78
N ILE A 683 -6.34 -16.12 32.25
CA ILE A 683 -6.72 -14.71 32.16
C ILE A 683 -5.74 -13.83 32.93
N CYS A 684 -5.16 -12.85 32.24
CA CYS A 684 -4.17 -11.93 32.78
C CYS A 684 -4.75 -10.59 33.20
N VAL A 685 -5.75 -10.12 32.48
CA VAL A 685 -6.39 -8.83 32.68
C VAL A 685 -7.89 -9.03 32.63
N ASP A 686 -8.60 -8.47 33.59
CA ASP A 686 -10.06 -8.36 33.62
C ASP A 686 -10.45 -6.94 33.16
N GLY A 687 -11.65 -6.77 32.61
CA GLY A 687 -12.14 -5.46 32.18
C GLY A 687 -12.49 -5.38 30.71
N GLU A 688 -12.24 -4.22 30.12
CA GLU A 688 -12.71 -3.91 28.75
C GLU A 688 -12.02 -4.71 27.65
N LYS A 689 -10.77 -5.15 27.85
CA LYS A 689 -10.01 -5.99 26.90
C LYS A 689 -9.36 -7.16 27.64
N PRO A 690 -10.13 -8.15 28.07
CA PRO A 690 -9.54 -9.31 28.75
C PRO A 690 -8.65 -10.07 27.76
N PHE A 691 -7.44 -10.38 28.20
CA PHE A 691 -6.56 -11.26 27.47
C PHE A 691 -6.02 -12.36 28.35
N ALA A 692 -5.70 -13.46 27.73
CA ALA A 692 -5.16 -14.63 28.41
C ALA A 692 -3.75 -14.95 27.90
N ILE A 693 -2.89 -15.39 28.80
CA ILE A 693 -1.55 -15.88 28.47
C ILE A 693 -1.56 -17.39 28.27
N SER A 694 -0.83 -17.84 27.27
CA SER A 694 -0.65 -19.26 27.00
C SER A 694 0.08 -19.99 28.15
N ILE A 695 -0.28 -21.26 28.37
CA ILE A 695 0.46 -22.16 29.27
C ILE A 695 1.79 -22.64 28.66
N VAL A 696 2.00 -22.45 27.34
CA VAL A 696 3.21 -22.86 26.63
C VAL A 696 4.22 -21.73 26.68
N GLU A 697 5.41 -22.04 27.20
CA GLU A 697 6.56 -21.13 27.24
C GLU A 697 7.64 -21.63 26.29
N GLY A 698 8.20 -20.73 25.50
CA GLY A 698 9.37 -20.98 24.65
C GLY A 698 10.56 -20.14 25.09
N LYS A 699 11.72 -20.44 24.52
CA LYS A 699 12.93 -19.63 24.66
C LYS A 699 13.58 -19.51 23.29
N LYS A 700 13.52 -18.33 22.72
CA LYS A 700 13.99 -18.05 21.35
C LYS A 700 14.65 -16.67 21.30
N ASN A 701 15.40 -16.42 20.24
CA ASN A 701 15.81 -15.07 19.90
C ASN A 701 14.64 -14.28 19.26
N TRP A 702 14.74 -12.98 19.24
CA TRP A 702 13.65 -12.12 18.79
C TRP A 702 13.25 -12.35 17.32
N THR A 703 14.18 -12.75 16.46
CA THR A 703 13.91 -13.03 15.02
C THR A 703 13.13 -14.32 14.79
N ALA A 704 13.05 -15.19 15.78
CA ALA A 704 12.32 -16.46 15.73
C ALA A 704 10.97 -16.43 16.48
N LEU A 705 10.41 -15.24 16.76
CA LEU A 705 9.10 -15.09 17.42
C LEU A 705 7.96 -15.65 16.56
N ASP A 706 7.99 -15.43 15.25
CA ASP A 706 6.99 -15.96 14.33
C ASP A 706 7.03 -17.49 14.24
N ASP A 707 8.22 -18.07 14.28
CA ASP A 707 8.39 -19.53 14.33
C ASP A 707 7.78 -20.10 15.61
N PHE A 708 7.97 -19.42 16.75
CA PHE A 708 7.35 -19.81 18.02
C PHE A 708 5.82 -19.76 17.94
N LEU A 709 5.25 -18.70 17.38
CA LEU A 709 3.80 -18.60 17.19
C LEU A 709 3.27 -19.73 16.31
N HIS A 710 3.97 -20.05 15.24
CA HIS A 710 3.59 -21.16 14.35
C HIS A 710 3.65 -22.51 15.09
N GLU A 711 4.72 -22.80 15.82
CA GLU A 711 4.85 -24.00 16.66
C GLU A 711 3.72 -24.04 17.71
N HIS A 712 3.41 -22.92 18.34
CA HIS A 712 2.34 -22.82 19.37
C HIS A 712 0.96 -23.15 18.79
N LYS A 713 0.62 -22.60 17.63
CA LYS A 713 -0.65 -22.88 16.93
C LYS A 713 -0.86 -24.38 16.68
N THR A 714 0.19 -25.11 16.33
CA THR A 714 0.09 -26.57 16.07
C THR A 714 -0.16 -27.41 17.32
N THR A 715 0.02 -26.84 18.52
CA THR A 715 -0.24 -27.55 19.80
C THR A 715 -1.68 -27.43 20.27
N LEU A 716 -2.49 -26.59 19.64
CA LEU A 716 -3.88 -26.29 20.02
C LEU A 716 -4.85 -26.96 19.06
N THR A 717 -6.12 -27.09 19.48
CA THR A 717 -7.21 -27.53 18.62
C THR A 717 -7.61 -26.43 17.64
N ASP A 718 -8.14 -26.80 16.48
CA ASP A 718 -8.46 -25.85 15.36
C ASP A 718 -9.25 -24.61 15.79
N GLU A 719 -10.16 -24.73 16.77
CA GLU A 719 -11.00 -23.65 17.27
C GLU A 719 -10.23 -22.59 18.07
N TYR A 720 -9.14 -22.98 18.75
CA TYR A 720 -8.35 -22.10 19.61
C TYR A 720 -6.91 -21.89 19.10
N ALA A 721 -6.59 -22.38 17.92
CA ALA A 721 -5.26 -22.24 17.33
C ALA A 721 -4.98 -20.83 16.79
N GLU A 722 -6.02 -20.08 16.42
CA GLU A 722 -5.86 -18.77 15.78
C GLU A 722 -5.87 -17.61 16.79
N ASN A 723 -5.42 -16.44 16.34
CA ASN A 723 -5.40 -15.15 17.07
C ASN A 723 -4.45 -15.08 18.28
N TRP A 724 -3.43 -15.94 18.33
CA TRP A 724 -2.34 -15.79 19.28
C TRP A 724 -1.28 -14.85 18.76
N ILE A 725 -0.86 -13.91 19.59
CA ILE A 725 0.15 -12.89 19.26
C ILE A 725 1.25 -12.84 20.33
N ILE A 726 2.38 -12.28 19.98
CA ILE A 726 3.41 -11.92 20.96
C ILE A 726 2.99 -10.62 21.65
N PRO A 727 3.02 -10.55 22.99
CA PRO A 727 2.59 -9.37 23.73
C PRO A 727 3.45 -8.15 23.40
N GLN A 728 2.85 -6.97 23.46
CA GLN A 728 3.55 -5.69 23.47
C GLN A 728 4.14 -5.43 24.87
N ALA A 729 4.97 -4.41 25.00
CA ALA A 729 5.59 -4.04 26.26
C ALA A 729 4.55 -3.69 27.33
N THR A 730 3.48 -2.99 26.97
CA THR A 730 2.37 -2.64 27.87
C THR A 730 1.60 -3.86 28.39
N GLU A 731 1.38 -4.86 27.54
CA GLU A 731 0.71 -6.10 27.94
C GLU A 731 1.59 -6.96 28.84
N LEU A 732 2.91 -6.96 28.63
CA LEU A 732 3.86 -7.62 29.51
C LEU A 732 3.89 -6.95 30.90
N GLU A 733 3.76 -5.64 30.99
CA GLU A 733 3.65 -4.90 32.25
C GLU A 733 2.38 -5.30 33.01
N GLU A 734 1.24 -5.41 32.34
CA GLU A 734 -0.01 -5.88 32.92
C GLU A 734 0.07 -7.33 33.39
N ILE A 735 0.75 -8.22 32.64
CA ILE A 735 1.02 -9.60 33.06
C ILE A 735 1.90 -9.60 34.29
N TRP A 736 2.94 -8.77 34.35
CA TRP A 736 3.84 -8.68 35.49
C TRP A 736 3.12 -8.18 36.75
N ASP A 737 2.27 -7.18 36.65
CA ASP A 737 1.47 -6.65 37.76
C ASP A 737 0.54 -7.73 38.37
N ASN A 738 0.02 -8.60 37.52
CA ASN A 738 -0.89 -9.67 37.91
C ASN A 738 -0.23 -11.04 38.14
N ARG A 739 1.11 -11.13 38.06
CA ARG A 739 1.87 -12.40 38.03
C ARG A 739 1.62 -13.33 39.19
N GLU A 740 1.36 -12.80 40.39
CA GLU A 740 1.09 -13.63 41.55
C GLU A 740 -0.21 -14.43 41.42
N LYS A 741 -1.28 -13.81 40.95
CA LYS A 741 -2.57 -14.46 40.71
C LYS A 741 -2.48 -15.45 39.53
N ILE A 742 -1.81 -15.04 38.46
CA ILE A 742 -1.57 -15.89 37.28
C ILE A 742 -0.79 -17.14 37.66
N ASN A 743 0.31 -16.97 38.43
CA ASN A 743 1.12 -18.09 38.89
C ASN A 743 0.37 -19.04 39.89
N ALA A 744 -0.48 -18.47 40.71
CA ALA A 744 -1.32 -19.29 41.60
C ALA A 744 -2.24 -20.22 40.79
N SER A 745 -2.82 -19.71 39.69
CA SER A 745 -3.69 -20.50 38.81
C SER A 745 -2.91 -21.49 37.93
N LEU A 746 -1.77 -21.07 37.37
CA LEU A 746 -0.87 -21.98 36.63
C LEU A 746 -0.43 -23.15 37.51
N LYS A 747 -0.01 -22.85 38.73
CA LYS A 747 0.39 -23.87 39.70
C LYS A 747 -0.76 -24.80 40.07
N ALA A 748 -1.97 -24.29 40.33
CA ALA A 748 -3.16 -25.11 40.61
C ALA A 748 -3.51 -26.00 39.40
N ALA A 749 -3.28 -25.54 38.19
CA ALA A 749 -3.46 -26.28 36.96
C ALA A 749 -2.31 -27.26 36.64
N GLY A 750 -1.25 -27.29 37.45
CA GLY A 750 -0.06 -28.12 37.17
C GLY A 750 0.71 -27.67 35.94
N LYS A 751 0.66 -26.39 35.60
CA LYS A 751 1.33 -25.80 34.44
C LYS A 751 2.56 -24.98 34.86
N PRO A 752 3.53 -24.71 33.93
CA PRO A 752 4.71 -23.91 34.25
C PRO A 752 4.31 -22.51 34.71
N GLU A 753 4.83 -22.08 35.86
CA GLU A 753 4.65 -20.73 36.39
C GLU A 753 5.47 -19.71 35.54
N LEU A 754 5.08 -18.44 35.55
CA LEU A 754 5.91 -17.35 35.04
C LEU A 754 7.17 -17.27 35.92
N THR A 755 8.31 -17.37 35.28
CA THR A 755 9.61 -17.35 35.98
C THR A 755 10.16 -15.93 36.11
N THR A 756 11.18 -15.74 36.95
CA THR A 756 11.89 -14.44 37.08
C THR A 756 12.88 -14.21 35.89
N GLN A 757 12.48 -14.52 34.67
CA GLN A 757 13.28 -14.38 33.46
C GLN A 757 12.82 -13.14 32.68
N GLU A 758 13.63 -12.79 31.67
CA GLU A 758 13.30 -11.77 30.70
C GLU A 758 12.35 -12.36 29.65
N TYR A 759 11.28 -11.61 29.34
CA TYR A 759 10.30 -11.97 28.32
C TYR A 759 10.35 -10.99 27.14
N TRP A 760 10.42 -11.52 25.91
CA TRP A 760 10.36 -10.71 24.70
C TRP A 760 9.01 -10.05 24.50
N SER A 761 9.03 -8.78 24.12
CA SER A 761 7.88 -8.10 23.54
C SER A 761 7.95 -8.14 21.98
N SER A 762 6.83 -7.88 21.32
CA SER A 762 6.77 -7.70 19.87
C SER A 762 7.37 -6.37 19.40
N GLU A 763 7.73 -5.46 20.29
CA GLU A 763 8.16 -4.10 19.96
C GLU A 763 9.64 -4.02 19.58
N LYS A 764 9.91 -3.24 18.52
CA LYS A 764 11.26 -2.92 18.03
C LYS A 764 11.74 -1.60 18.59
N LYS A 765 13.03 -1.54 18.95
CA LYS A 765 13.71 -0.28 19.29
C LYS A 765 14.87 -0.03 18.33
N GLY A 766 14.54 0.53 17.15
CA GLY A 766 15.49 0.68 16.04
C GLY A 766 15.77 -0.63 15.29
N ASP A 767 16.70 -0.60 14.34
CA ASP A 767 16.93 -1.73 13.43
C ASP A 767 17.60 -2.96 14.07
N GLY A 768 18.36 -2.78 15.14
CA GLY A 768 19.15 -3.84 15.78
C GLY A 768 18.67 -4.31 17.15
N ALA A 769 17.70 -3.65 17.77
CA ALA A 769 17.28 -3.93 19.14
C ALA A 769 15.77 -4.20 19.25
N ALA A 770 15.37 -4.92 20.29
CA ALA A 770 13.97 -5.17 20.64
C ALA A 770 13.75 -5.00 22.14
N VAL A 771 12.50 -4.73 22.54
CA VAL A 771 12.11 -4.50 23.92
C VAL A 771 11.85 -5.84 24.63
N TYR A 772 12.24 -5.93 25.88
CA TYR A 772 11.91 -7.05 26.77
C TYR A 772 11.47 -6.57 28.16
N GLN A 773 10.74 -7.38 28.88
CA GLN A 773 10.27 -7.15 30.23
C GLN A 773 10.99 -8.10 31.18
N MET A 774 11.61 -7.56 32.26
CA MET A 774 12.14 -8.37 33.35
C MET A 774 11.03 -8.70 34.33
N PHE A 775 10.92 -9.98 34.68
CA PHE A 775 9.91 -10.48 35.65
C PHE A 775 10.53 -10.68 37.05
N ASP A 776 11.42 -9.76 37.44
CA ASP A 776 12.03 -9.70 38.78
C ASP A 776 11.16 -8.89 39.76
N GLU A 777 11.74 -8.50 40.91
CA GLU A 777 11.00 -7.75 41.93
C GLU A 777 10.68 -6.31 41.47
N GLU A 778 11.45 -5.73 40.54
CA GLU A 778 11.35 -4.32 40.11
C GLU A 778 10.54 -4.19 38.81
N GLY A 779 10.44 -5.23 37.99
CA GLY A 779 9.60 -5.28 36.76
C GLY A 779 10.02 -4.30 35.67
N HIS A 780 11.32 -4.13 35.44
CA HIS A 780 11.81 -3.14 34.50
C HIS A 780 11.68 -3.59 33.02
N GLN A 781 11.34 -2.65 32.17
CA GLN A 781 11.46 -2.80 30.73
C GLN A 781 12.79 -2.24 30.24
N ASP A 782 13.48 -2.97 29.38
CA ASP A 782 14.72 -2.53 28.75
C ASP A 782 14.77 -3.09 27.29
N HIS A 783 15.86 -2.87 26.60
CA HIS A 783 16.04 -3.31 25.23
C HIS A 783 17.44 -3.91 25.03
N THR A 784 17.52 -4.93 24.17
CA THR A 784 18.78 -5.58 23.85
C THR A 784 18.81 -5.98 22.37
N THR A 785 19.94 -6.49 21.93
CA THR A 785 20.08 -7.00 20.55
C THR A 785 19.21 -8.24 20.32
N LYS A 786 18.71 -8.41 19.11
CA LYS A 786 17.72 -9.42 18.73
C LYS A 786 18.22 -10.87 18.76
N ASP A 787 19.49 -11.07 18.94
CA ASP A 787 20.18 -12.38 18.98
C ASP A 787 20.17 -13.03 20.37
N HIS A 788 19.77 -12.30 21.43
CA HIS A 788 19.59 -12.88 22.75
C HIS A 788 18.39 -13.83 22.78
N GLU A 789 18.51 -14.88 23.59
CA GLU A 789 17.41 -15.83 23.83
C GLU A 789 16.70 -15.53 25.12
N TYR A 790 15.47 -15.02 25.05
CA TYR A 790 14.61 -14.75 26.19
C TYR A 790 13.36 -15.62 26.16
N ALA A 791 12.66 -15.65 27.28
CA ALA A 791 11.40 -16.36 27.41
C ALA A 791 10.32 -15.74 26.51
N ILE A 792 9.39 -16.53 26.03
CA ILE A 792 8.28 -16.12 25.18
C ILE A 792 7.02 -16.83 25.64
N ARG A 793 5.94 -16.08 25.82
CA ARG A 793 4.60 -16.63 25.90
C ARG A 793 3.68 -15.82 25.00
N ALA A 794 2.85 -16.51 24.25
CA ALA A 794 1.83 -15.86 23.43
C ALA A 794 0.65 -15.41 24.30
N ILE A 795 -0.01 -14.34 23.88
CA ILE A 795 -1.29 -13.89 24.43
C ILE A 795 -2.39 -13.99 23.37
N ARG A 796 -3.62 -14.09 23.84
CA ARG A 796 -4.80 -13.99 22.99
C ARG A 796 -5.82 -13.12 23.69
N TYR A 797 -6.37 -12.14 22.97
CA TYR A 797 -7.53 -11.41 23.46
C TYR A 797 -8.73 -12.34 23.48
N TRP A 798 -9.39 -12.41 24.62
CA TRP A 798 -10.47 -13.36 24.87
C TRP A 798 -11.81 -12.64 24.79
N THR A 799 -12.53 -12.89 23.70
CA THR A 799 -13.94 -12.56 23.60
C THR A 799 -14.72 -13.88 23.64
N LYS A 800 -15.69 -13.96 24.52
CA LYS A 800 -16.56 -15.14 24.55
C LYS A 800 -17.51 -15.04 23.36
N ASP A 801 -17.38 -15.96 22.39
CA ASP A 801 -18.39 -16.18 21.36
C ASP A 801 -19.67 -16.79 21.96
#